data_398d7caf92dcdf2cd1562db525f91432
#
_entry.id   398d7caf92dcdf2cd1562db525f91432
#
_cell.length_a   1.000
_cell.length_b   1.000
_cell.length_c   1.000
_cell.angle_alpha   90.00
_cell.angle_beta   90.00
_cell.angle_gamma   90.00
#
_symmetry.space_group_name_H-M   'P 1'
#
loop_
_entity.id
_entity.type
_entity.pdbx_description
1 polymer ?
#
loop_
_entity_poly.entity_id
_entity_poly.type
_entity_poly.pdbx_seq_one_letter_code
_entity_poly.pdbx_strand_id
1 'polypeptide(L)'
;MASVADIRTYVYGATYDSWNRVRTMTYPDGEVVTYHYNAAGQVERMTSNKQGRQSVIVDRIGYDKEGHTVYTKLGNGTETTYTYDKQRERLQVMNLTADGQTVMENRYRYDAVDNILGITNAANPTSLTKLNRAKLGGKSMHTYEYDELNRLVHASGKAKRASYDMVMSFGRMSEPLTKVQKVDSTTTAKSYNFAYKYEDSNHPTAPTQIGHDHYTYDANGNPTLVTNDSTNTTREMYWDEDNRLMVLPDNGKTSRYTYNAAGERIMKSYGTMEGVYINGAPQGITFHETDNFTLYPASILSVNKNHFTKHYFLGDKRVASRIGTGLFNNVYGRNGSYVTAGQQDYAERMNQIQKQKEAYYKQQGIAPGVPTMKGAYGDPENTKRGYNSIIDTLGNHDVPQGWIQTPRPNTTPGTNPGPPVSWNDPSNPDDPQAGYGYIANDTTKEETFFYHSDHLGSTSYITDDKANITQYDAYLPYGELLVDEHSSSEDLPYKFNGKELDEETGLYYYGARYMDPKISLWYGSDPLSEEYENVSTFVYCHGNPICLFDPDGQGDYYTNGGVWLGSDQKKDNFVYTASGVHQSKDKNGSMVNVFENPQKLSISHSKFISQSSTVYGESSAYRVRDKKSEPSEDLKKEMYAIASVHQRNSKAYGISSEPAKDFRSKSAKERNDLPLMRTAIAAEINALKNGIDYSYGATMWDGAEQAQFSENEQRKSNGHFEIHMNTMGWNISPKHYAQWKNNIGKSFKAPMIRAARDSFYNSVTKKSIPNPNAGKMRLQSTAVYGRTIFWKTN
;
A
#
# COMPACT_ATOMS: atom_id res chain seq x y z
N MET A 1 -31.52 7.90 -19.97
CA MET A 1 -30.39 8.83 -20.06
C MET A 1 -29.16 8.00 -20.40
N ALA A 2 -28.51 8.31 -21.51
CA ALA A 2 -27.25 7.65 -21.83
C ALA A 2 -26.18 8.24 -20.91
N SER A 3 -25.61 7.43 -20.03
CA SER A 3 -24.43 7.81 -19.25
C SER A 3 -23.25 7.90 -20.23
N VAL A 4 -22.71 9.07 -20.41
CA VAL A 4 -21.44 9.24 -21.14
C VAL A 4 -20.35 8.72 -20.21
N ALA A 5 -19.78 7.56 -20.55
CA ALA A 5 -18.60 7.05 -19.84
C ALA A 5 -17.40 7.93 -20.23
N ASP A 6 -16.81 8.61 -19.28
CA ASP A 6 -15.56 9.35 -19.46
C ASP A 6 -14.39 8.35 -19.34
N ILE A 7 -13.73 8.04 -20.45
CA ILE A 7 -12.60 7.11 -20.49
C ILE A 7 -11.32 7.92 -20.43
N ARG A 8 -10.53 7.69 -19.35
CA ARG A 8 -9.22 8.31 -19.18
C ARG A 8 -8.14 7.24 -19.18
N THR A 9 -7.08 7.48 -19.92
CA THR A 9 -5.96 6.58 -20.04
C THR A 9 -4.72 7.21 -19.43
N TYR A 10 -4.13 6.51 -18.46
CA TYR A 10 -2.87 6.89 -17.83
C TYR A 10 -1.80 5.88 -18.24
N VAL A 11 -0.78 6.33 -18.96
CA VAL A 11 0.32 5.48 -19.40
C VAL A 11 1.55 5.83 -18.61
N TYR A 12 2.08 4.86 -17.90
CA TYR A 12 3.35 4.96 -17.20
C TYR A 12 4.27 3.81 -17.62
N GLY A 13 5.57 3.98 -17.42
CA GLY A 13 6.55 2.99 -17.82
C GLY A 13 7.73 2.92 -16.87
N ALA A 14 8.38 1.79 -16.85
CA ALA A 14 9.62 1.59 -16.13
C ALA A 14 10.67 0.97 -17.05
N THR A 15 11.92 1.41 -16.90
CA THR A 15 13.07 0.70 -17.46
C THR A 15 13.91 0.12 -16.35
N TYR A 16 14.60 -0.96 -16.65
CA TYR A 16 15.41 -1.69 -15.69
C TYR A 16 16.86 -1.73 -16.16
N ASP A 17 17.77 -1.81 -15.22
CA ASP A 17 19.19 -2.05 -15.52
C ASP A 17 19.46 -3.57 -15.71
N SER A 18 20.70 -3.93 -15.98
CA SER A 18 21.12 -5.32 -16.19
C SER A 18 20.95 -6.21 -14.94
N TRP A 19 20.74 -5.61 -13.76
CA TRP A 19 20.50 -6.28 -12.49
C TRP A 19 19.01 -6.31 -12.12
N ASN A 20 18.15 -5.98 -13.10
CA ASN A 20 16.69 -5.94 -12.95
C ASN A 20 16.19 -4.96 -11.88
N ARG A 21 16.96 -3.90 -11.58
CA ARG A 21 16.55 -2.81 -10.71
C ARG A 21 15.90 -1.71 -11.55
N VAL A 22 14.90 -1.02 -11.01
CA VAL A 22 14.25 0.11 -11.68
C VAL A 22 15.28 1.20 -11.96
N ARG A 23 15.59 1.43 -13.21
CA ARG A 23 16.49 2.52 -13.64
C ARG A 23 15.73 3.81 -13.84
N THR A 24 14.62 3.76 -14.55
CA THR A 24 13.77 4.94 -14.74
C THR A 24 12.30 4.59 -14.52
N MET A 25 11.55 5.57 -14.04
CA MET A 25 10.09 5.56 -13.98
C MET A 25 9.57 6.73 -14.80
N THR A 26 8.72 6.46 -15.78
CA THR A 26 8.08 7.48 -16.60
C THR A 26 6.64 7.68 -16.14
N TYR A 27 6.31 8.91 -15.76
CA TYR A 27 4.97 9.32 -15.38
C TYR A 27 4.13 9.66 -16.63
N PRO A 28 2.79 9.61 -16.52
CA PRO A 28 1.91 9.85 -17.68
C PRO A 28 2.06 11.22 -18.34
N ASP A 29 2.56 12.23 -17.63
CA ASP A 29 2.87 13.56 -18.16
C ASP A 29 4.24 13.67 -18.84
N GLY A 30 4.92 12.54 -19.02
CA GLY A 30 6.22 12.46 -19.65
C GLY A 30 7.41 12.82 -18.73
N GLU A 31 7.17 13.06 -17.44
CA GLU A 31 8.25 13.17 -16.47
C GLU A 31 8.98 11.84 -16.32
N VAL A 32 10.32 11.86 -16.40
CA VAL A 32 11.17 10.68 -16.21
C VAL A 32 11.99 10.84 -14.94
N VAL A 33 11.75 9.97 -13.97
CA VAL A 33 12.52 9.85 -12.74
C VAL A 33 13.60 8.79 -12.94
N THR A 34 14.86 9.13 -12.62
CA THR A 34 16.00 8.23 -12.76
C THR A 34 16.56 7.89 -11.38
N TYR A 35 16.70 6.60 -11.13
CA TYR A 35 17.35 6.06 -9.94
C TYR A 35 18.82 5.77 -10.22
N HIS A 36 19.70 6.29 -9.37
CA HIS A 36 21.13 6.07 -9.43
C HIS A 36 21.53 5.15 -8.29
N TYR A 37 22.37 4.16 -8.60
CA TYR A 37 22.78 3.14 -7.65
C TYR A 37 24.28 3.21 -7.38
N ASN A 38 24.67 3.00 -6.12
CA ASN A 38 26.06 2.84 -5.74
C ASN A 38 26.61 1.45 -6.15
N ALA A 39 27.88 1.22 -5.93
CA ALA A 39 28.54 -0.06 -6.25
C ALA A 39 27.99 -1.25 -5.46
N ALA A 40 27.36 -1.03 -4.31
CA ALA A 40 26.69 -2.04 -3.50
C ALA A 40 25.25 -2.33 -3.96
N GLY A 41 24.74 -1.63 -4.97
CA GLY A 41 23.39 -1.82 -5.49
C GLY A 41 22.29 -1.06 -4.78
N GLN A 42 22.63 -0.17 -3.85
CA GLN A 42 21.68 0.66 -3.12
C GLN A 42 21.46 1.99 -3.85
N VAL A 43 20.25 2.55 -3.76
CA VAL A 43 19.93 3.85 -4.35
C VAL A 43 20.73 4.93 -3.64
N GLU A 44 21.54 5.68 -4.37
CA GLU A 44 22.32 6.80 -3.81
C GLU A 44 21.78 8.17 -4.19
N ARG A 45 20.98 8.27 -5.27
CA ARG A 45 20.44 9.52 -5.79
C ARG A 45 19.19 9.27 -6.61
N MET A 46 18.29 10.28 -6.66
CA MET A 46 17.10 10.27 -7.52
C MET A 46 16.95 11.63 -8.20
N THR A 47 16.87 11.62 -9.51
CA THR A 47 16.70 12.82 -10.33
C THR A 47 15.45 12.72 -11.20
N SER A 48 14.91 13.86 -11.57
CA SER A 48 13.74 13.95 -12.45
C SER A 48 14.07 14.83 -13.65
N ASN A 49 13.53 14.49 -14.80
CA ASN A 49 13.54 15.29 -16.02
C ASN A 49 12.14 15.39 -16.60
N LYS A 50 11.64 16.60 -16.73
CA LYS A 50 10.39 16.89 -17.41
C LYS A 50 10.62 17.91 -18.50
N GLN A 51 10.42 17.54 -19.76
CA GLN A 51 10.58 18.41 -20.92
C GLN A 51 11.95 19.15 -20.95
N GLY A 52 13.04 18.46 -20.62
CA GLY A 52 14.38 19.03 -20.57
C GLY A 52 14.72 19.79 -19.27
N ARG A 53 13.75 20.05 -18.40
CA ARG A 53 14.00 20.63 -17.08
C ARG A 53 14.38 19.54 -16.10
N GLN A 54 15.58 19.63 -15.57
CA GLN A 54 16.09 18.71 -14.56
C GLN A 54 15.78 19.22 -13.15
N SER A 55 15.38 18.31 -12.27
CA SER A 55 15.26 18.56 -10.84
C SER A 55 15.82 17.36 -10.05
N VAL A 56 16.16 17.63 -8.81
CA VAL A 56 16.68 16.61 -7.90
C VAL A 56 15.58 16.30 -6.88
N ILE A 57 15.23 15.03 -6.73
CA ILE A 57 14.31 14.57 -5.68
C ILE A 57 15.12 14.15 -4.45
N VAL A 58 16.12 13.30 -4.65
CA VAL A 58 17.09 12.92 -3.63
C VAL A 58 18.48 13.23 -4.17
N ASP A 59 19.20 14.10 -3.48
CA ASP A 59 20.54 14.52 -3.91
C ASP A 59 21.58 13.46 -3.55
N ARG A 60 21.49 12.91 -2.34
CA ARG A 60 22.45 11.91 -1.87
C ARG A 60 21.87 11.05 -0.75
N ILE A 61 22.20 9.76 -0.77
CA ILE A 61 22.02 8.84 0.36
C ILE A 61 23.40 8.23 0.69
N GLY A 62 23.73 8.19 1.96
CA GLY A 62 24.91 7.52 2.50
C GLY A 62 24.52 6.31 3.33
N TYR A 63 25.29 5.25 3.20
CA TYR A 63 25.11 4.01 3.94
C TYR A 63 26.37 3.65 4.73
N ASP A 64 26.19 2.95 5.84
CA ASP A 64 27.29 2.33 6.55
C ASP A 64 27.66 0.97 5.91
N LYS A 65 28.61 0.27 6.52
CA LYS A 65 29.08 -1.02 6.00
C LYS A 65 28.05 -2.16 6.21
N GLU A 66 27.10 -1.99 7.12
CA GLU A 66 25.99 -2.90 7.38
C GLU A 66 24.81 -2.64 6.45
N GLY A 67 24.83 -1.51 5.72
CA GLY A 67 23.77 -1.13 4.78
C GLY A 67 22.71 -0.21 5.38
N HIS A 68 22.86 0.24 6.63
CA HIS A 68 21.95 1.21 7.23
C HIS A 68 22.13 2.58 6.58
N THR A 69 21.02 3.27 6.35
CA THR A 69 21.05 4.66 5.92
C THR A 69 21.60 5.53 7.06
N VAL A 70 22.74 6.19 6.83
CA VAL A 70 23.34 7.11 7.81
C VAL A 70 23.17 8.57 7.43
N TYR A 71 22.83 8.85 6.19
CA TYR A 71 22.66 10.21 5.67
C TYR A 71 21.70 10.23 4.49
N THR A 72 20.83 11.22 4.45
CA THR A 72 19.93 11.50 3.32
C THR A 72 19.88 13.00 3.08
N LYS A 73 20.16 13.44 1.87
CA LYS A 73 19.96 14.82 1.42
C LYS A 73 18.88 14.85 0.34
N LEU A 74 17.83 15.60 0.59
CA LEU A 74 16.75 15.79 -0.37
C LEU A 74 17.02 16.94 -1.34
N GLY A 75 16.23 17.02 -2.40
CA GLY A 75 16.43 17.98 -3.49
C GLY A 75 16.29 19.44 -3.09
N ASN A 76 15.56 19.72 -2.02
CA ASN A 76 15.42 21.07 -1.46
C ASN A 76 16.55 21.46 -0.49
N GLY A 77 17.59 20.62 -0.35
CA GLY A 77 18.72 20.87 0.52
C GLY A 77 18.54 20.47 1.97
N THR A 78 17.39 19.91 2.38
CA THR A 78 17.23 19.34 3.72
C THR A 78 18.07 18.08 3.88
N GLU A 79 18.64 17.88 5.07
CA GLU A 79 19.55 16.78 5.36
C GLU A 79 19.09 16.04 6.61
N THR A 80 19.05 14.70 6.52
CA THR A 80 18.78 13.84 7.67
C THR A 80 19.97 12.94 7.93
N THR A 81 20.47 12.94 9.18
CA THR A 81 21.54 12.05 9.63
C THR A 81 20.99 11.04 10.63
N TYR A 82 21.56 9.85 10.59
CA TYR A 82 21.19 8.76 11.47
C TYR A 82 22.43 8.23 12.19
N THR A 83 22.32 8.04 13.48
CA THR A 83 23.39 7.49 14.31
C THR A 83 22.89 6.21 14.97
N TYR A 84 23.65 5.14 14.79
CA TYR A 84 23.34 3.82 15.32
C TYR A 84 24.28 3.41 16.44
N ASP A 85 23.76 2.59 17.35
CA ASP A 85 24.56 1.92 18.37
C ASP A 85 25.50 0.90 17.72
N LYS A 86 26.79 0.97 18.07
CA LYS A 86 27.81 0.12 17.43
C LYS A 86 27.73 -1.37 17.79
N GLN A 87 27.04 -1.72 18.87
CA GLN A 87 26.96 -3.10 19.36
C GLN A 87 25.66 -3.79 18.97
N ARG A 88 24.56 -3.03 18.94
CA ARG A 88 23.21 -3.55 18.71
C ARG A 88 22.55 -2.96 17.47
N GLU A 89 23.23 -2.07 16.77
CA GLU A 89 22.80 -1.45 15.53
C GLU A 89 21.44 -0.70 15.64
N ARG A 90 21.05 -0.32 16.87
CA ARG A 90 19.80 0.42 17.13
C ARG A 90 19.97 1.89 16.77
N LEU A 91 18.93 2.48 16.21
CA LEU A 91 18.90 3.92 15.92
C LEU A 91 18.94 4.72 17.24
N GLN A 92 20.01 5.46 17.47
CA GLN A 92 20.18 6.31 18.66
C GLN A 92 19.70 7.74 18.43
N VAL A 93 20.03 8.30 17.29
CA VAL A 93 19.69 9.69 16.94
C VAL A 93 19.30 9.78 15.47
N MET A 94 18.23 10.49 15.21
CA MET A 94 17.84 10.94 13.89
C MET A 94 17.74 12.45 13.92
N ASN A 95 18.52 13.14 13.10
CA ASN A 95 18.59 14.59 13.09
C ASN A 95 18.30 15.15 11.70
N LEU A 96 17.25 15.97 11.60
CA LEU A 96 16.85 16.70 10.40
C LEU A 96 17.35 18.14 10.49
N THR A 97 18.05 18.59 9.46
CA THR A 97 18.50 19.95 9.31
C THR A 97 18.00 20.58 8.00
N ALA A 98 17.77 21.87 8.03
CA ALA A 98 17.47 22.69 6.87
C ALA A 98 18.32 23.97 6.95
N ASP A 99 19.01 24.31 5.88
CA ASP A 99 19.97 25.45 5.84
C ASP A 99 20.96 25.46 7.04
N GLY A 100 21.47 24.26 7.38
CA GLY A 100 22.38 24.04 8.50
C GLY A 100 21.78 24.19 9.91
N GLN A 101 20.47 24.38 10.01
CA GLN A 101 19.77 24.55 11.28
C GLN A 101 18.92 23.32 11.60
N THR A 102 18.95 22.88 12.85
CA THR A 102 18.20 21.70 13.29
C THR A 102 16.70 21.99 13.35
N VAL A 103 15.92 21.20 12.59
CA VAL A 103 14.46 21.20 12.55
C VAL A 103 13.89 20.18 13.53
N MET A 104 14.50 18.98 13.55
CA MET A 104 14.11 17.88 14.41
C MET A 104 15.33 17.07 14.83
N GLU A 105 15.42 16.70 16.09
CA GLU A 105 16.43 15.79 16.59
C GLU A 105 15.79 14.77 17.53
N ASN A 106 15.41 13.61 16.99
CA ASN A 106 14.86 12.51 17.76
C ASN A 106 15.98 11.68 18.36
N ARG A 107 15.96 11.54 19.68
CA ARG A 107 16.85 10.68 20.47
C ARG A 107 16.05 9.53 21.07
N TYR A 108 16.51 8.33 20.83
CA TYR A 108 15.83 7.09 21.21
C TYR A 108 16.49 6.46 22.44
N ARG A 109 15.68 5.97 23.33
CA ARG A 109 16.09 5.23 24.51
C ARG A 109 15.39 3.88 24.51
N TYR A 110 16.16 2.83 24.72
CA TYR A 110 15.69 1.45 24.61
C TYR A 110 15.81 0.72 25.92
N ASP A 111 14.96 -0.29 26.08
CA ASP A 111 15.15 -1.33 27.08
C ASP A 111 16.19 -2.37 26.60
N ALA A 112 16.25 -3.43 27.35
CA ALA A 112 17.20 -4.48 27.09
C ALA A 112 16.77 -5.44 25.97
N VAL A 113 15.49 -5.45 25.56
CA VAL A 113 14.91 -6.27 24.47
C VAL A 113 14.53 -5.44 23.26
N ASP A 114 15.08 -4.23 23.16
CA ASP A 114 14.97 -3.29 22.04
C ASP A 114 13.61 -2.60 21.91
N ASN A 115 12.75 -2.66 22.94
CA ASN A 115 11.60 -1.78 22.98
C ASN A 115 12.03 -0.32 23.20
N ILE A 116 11.41 0.61 22.51
CA ILE A 116 11.67 2.04 22.69
C ILE A 116 11.00 2.52 23.98
N LEU A 117 11.80 2.87 24.98
CA LEU A 117 11.32 3.43 26.26
C LEU A 117 11.05 4.91 26.20
N GLY A 118 11.52 5.59 25.18
CA GLY A 118 11.27 7.01 25.04
C GLY A 118 11.90 7.62 23.81
N ILE A 119 11.25 8.67 23.31
CA ILE A 119 11.69 9.49 22.18
C ILE A 119 11.68 10.94 22.63
N THR A 120 12.82 11.63 22.48
CA THR A 120 12.94 13.04 22.85
C THR A 120 13.39 13.86 21.67
N ASN A 121 12.67 14.94 21.35
CA ASN A 121 13.07 15.96 20.38
C ASN A 121 13.29 17.29 21.11
N ALA A 122 14.54 17.72 21.22
CA ALA A 122 14.92 18.99 21.86
C ALA A 122 14.94 20.16 20.89
N ALA A 123 14.82 19.93 19.58
CA ALA A 123 14.84 20.96 18.57
C ALA A 123 13.66 21.93 18.73
N ASN A 124 13.92 23.20 18.47
CA ASN A 124 12.90 24.24 18.51
C ASN A 124 12.82 24.99 17.17
N PRO A 125 12.17 24.39 16.15
CA PRO A 125 12.09 24.98 14.81
C PRO A 125 11.29 26.30 14.77
N THR A 126 10.54 26.64 15.81
CA THR A 126 9.79 27.91 15.87
C THR A 126 10.70 29.15 15.95
N SER A 127 11.97 28.95 16.29
CA SER A 127 12.99 30.02 16.27
C SER A 127 13.55 30.29 14.86
N LEU A 128 13.29 29.42 13.89
CA LEU A 128 13.76 29.50 12.51
C LEU A 128 12.90 30.47 11.69
N THR A 129 13.12 31.78 11.86
CA THR A 129 12.23 32.82 11.28
C THR A 129 12.15 32.84 9.76
N LYS A 130 13.17 32.36 9.05
CA LYS A 130 13.20 32.27 7.59
C LYS A 130 12.45 31.02 7.08
N LEU A 131 12.74 29.87 7.68
CA LEU A 131 12.25 28.57 7.23
C LEU A 131 10.90 28.18 7.85
N ASN A 132 10.48 28.86 8.90
CA ASN A 132 9.29 28.54 9.67
C ASN A 132 8.50 29.79 10.07
N ARG A 133 7.96 30.49 9.09
CA ARG A 133 7.18 31.73 9.32
C ARG A 133 5.90 31.43 10.11
N ALA A 134 5.30 30.29 9.93
CA ALA A 134 4.08 29.86 10.61
C ALA A 134 4.34 29.30 12.03
N LYS A 135 5.60 29.18 12.45
CA LYS A 135 6.02 28.66 13.75
C LYS A 135 5.50 27.23 14.04
N LEU A 136 5.53 26.39 13.03
CA LEU A 136 5.11 25.00 13.11
C LEU A 136 6.12 24.16 13.88
N GLY A 137 5.63 23.09 14.52
CA GLY A 137 6.45 22.14 15.25
C GLY A 137 7.00 22.64 16.58
N GLY A 138 7.87 21.87 17.19
CA GLY A 138 8.46 22.19 18.49
C GLY A 138 9.07 20.98 19.18
N LYS A 139 9.45 21.22 20.44
CA LYS A 139 9.98 20.16 21.32
C LYS A 139 8.92 19.10 21.59
N SER A 140 9.37 17.85 21.68
CA SER A 140 8.52 16.74 22.10
C SER A 140 9.28 15.78 23.01
N MET A 141 8.53 15.08 23.85
CA MET A 141 9.05 14.03 24.72
C MET A 141 7.94 12.99 24.92
N HIS A 142 8.28 11.74 24.67
CA HIS A 142 7.39 10.61 24.83
C HIS A 142 8.07 9.53 25.66
N THR A 143 7.32 8.85 26.52
CA THR A 143 7.77 7.73 27.35
C THR A 143 6.81 6.58 27.18
N TYR A 144 7.36 5.35 27.21
CA TYR A 144 6.61 4.13 26.92
C TYR A 144 6.98 3.03 27.91
N GLU A 145 5.98 2.24 28.31
CA GLU A 145 6.13 1.09 29.18
C GLU A 145 5.43 -0.12 28.55
N TYR A 146 6.04 -1.27 28.72
CA TYR A 146 5.58 -2.50 28.08
C TYR A 146 5.36 -3.60 29.10
N ASP A 147 4.47 -4.54 28.79
CA ASP A 147 4.28 -5.75 29.57
C ASP A 147 5.29 -6.86 29.17
N GLU A 148 5.14 -8.02 29.79
CA GLU A 148 6.02 -9.18 29.55
C GLU A 148 5.95 -9.75 28.12
N LEU A 149 4.91 -9.42 27.37
CA LEU A 149 4.73 -9.77 25.95
C LEU A 149 5.15 -8.64 25.00
N ASN A 150 5.86 -7.62 25.52
CA ASN A 150 6.28 -6.42 24.78
C ASN A 150 5.11 -5.58 24.21
N ARG A 151 3.92 -5.67 24.82
CA ARG A 151 2.76 -4.85 24.43
C ARG A 151 2.78 -3.52 25.18
N LEU A 152 2.43 -2.45 24.51
CA LEU A 152 2.41 -1.09 25.07
C LEU A 152 1.29 -0.93 26.10
N VAL A 153 1.62 -0.94 27.38
CA VAL A 153 0.63 -0.80 28.46
C VAL A 153 0.48 0.63 28.98
N HIS A 154 1.51 1.45 28.85
CA HIS A 154 1.47 2.84 29.22
C HIS A 154 2.28 3.70 28.25
N ALA A 155 1.72 4.83 27.90
CA ALA A 155 2.40 5.84 27.09
C ALA A 155 2.01 7.24 27.58
N SER A 156 3.01 8.08 27.77
CA SER A 156 2.76 9.48 28.09
C SER A 156 3.69 10.38 27.29
N GLY A 157 3.25 11.59 27.02
CA GLY A 157 4.09 12.48 26.26
C GLY A 157 3.54 13.90 26.12
N LYS A 158 4.41 14.71 25.56
CA LYS A 158 4.13 16.10 25.25
C LYS A 158 4.75 16.48 23.91
N ALA A 159 3.96 17.11 23.06
CA ALA A 159 4.44 17.72 21.82
C ALA A 159 3.93 19.16 21.77
N LYS A 160 4.89 20.10 21.71
CA LYS A 160 4.58 21.55 21.76
C LYS A 160 3.76 21.92 23.01
N ARG A 161 2.47 22.20 22.87
CA ARG A 161 1.55 22.53 23.98
C ARG A 161 0.62 21.38 24.35
N ALA A 162 0.46 20.41 23.47
CA ALA A 162 -0.40 19.26 23.72
C ALA A 162 0.33 18.18 24.54
N SER A 163 -0.40 17.55 25.44
CA SER A 163 0.10 16.42 26.22
C SER A 163 -0.91 15.30 26.29
N TYR A 164 -0.44 14.09 26.54
CA TYR A 164 -1.29 12.92 26.70
C TYR A 164 -0.75 11.95 27.73
N ASP A 165 -1.66 11.15 28.25
CA ASP A 165 -1.41 10.00 29.09
C ASP A 165 -2.37 8.89 28.65
N MET A 166 -1.85 7.72 28.27
CA MET A 166 -2.62 6.58 27.77
C MET A 166 -2.23 5.32 28.51
N VAL A 167 -3.21 4.60 29.02
CA VAL A 167 -3.04 3.29 29.68
C VAL A 167 -3.88 2.26 28.92
N MET A 168 -3.28 1.10 28.63
CA MET A 168 -3.95 -0.02 27.99
C MET A 168 -3.75 -1.31 28.77
N SER A 169 -4.72 -2.20 28.71
CA SER A 169 -4.61 -3.57 29.17
C SER A 169 -5.05 -4.53 28.06
N PHE A 170 -4.49 -5.72 28.06
CA PHE A 170 -4.68 -6.71 27.00
C PHE A 170 -5.07 -8.07 27.55
N GLY A 171 -5.84 -8.80 26.79
CA GLY A 171 -6.18 -10.18 27.08
C GLY A 171 -5.10 -11.17 26.61
N ARG A 172 -5.46 -12.43 26.64
CA ARG A 172 -4.52 -13.53 26.36
C ARG A 172 -4.08 -13.59 24.89
N MET A 173 -4.94 -13.18 23.96
CA MET A 173 -4.67 -13.14 22.53
C MET A 173 -4.24 -11.74 22.06
N SER A 174 -3.74 -10.94 22.97
CA SER A 174 -3.33 -9.53 22.75
C SER A 174 -4.49 -8.61 22.32
N GLU A 175 -5.73 -9.04 22.44
CA GLU A 175 -6.90 -8.22 22.29
C GLU A 175 -6.93 -7.13 23.39
N PRO A 176 -7.19 -5.84 23.06
CA PRO A 176 -7.33 -4.79 24.06
C PRO A 176 -8.52 -5.05 25.00
N LEU A 177 -8.34 -4.92 26.30
CA LEU A 177 -9.41 -5.00 27.29
C LEU A 177 -9.84 -3.59 27.74
N THR A 178 -8.87 -2.69 27.88
CA THR A 178 -9.14 -1.28 28.21
C THR A 178 -8.19 -0.37 27.46
N LYS A 179 -8.66 0.84 27.11
CA LYS A 179 -7.83 1.95 26.66
C LYS A 179 -8.35 3.24 27.32
N VAL A 180 -7.58 3.77 28.24
CA VAL A 180 -7.84 5.04 28.91
C VAL A 180 -6.86 6.06 28.38
N GLN A 181 -7.37 7.09 27.72
CA GLN A 181 -6.58 8.17 27.12
C GLN A 181 -7.04 9.52 27.66
N LYS A 182 -6.10 10.28 28.18
CA LYS A 182 -6.29 11.68 28.60
C LYS A 182 -5.43 12.55 27.71
N VAL A 183 -6.01 13.55 27.09
CA VAL A 183 -5.32 14.48 26.20
C VAL A 183 -5.65 15.90 26.62
N ASP A 184 -4.64 16.76 26.64
CA ASP A 184 -4.76 18.16 27.01
C ASP A 184 -4.18 19.06 25.88
N SER A 185 -4.85 20.20 25.66
CA SER A 185 -4.43 21.27 24.75
C SER A 185 -4.23 20.83 23.28
N THR A 186 -5.08 19.95 22.76
CA THR A 186 -5.10 19.50 21.35
C THR A 186 -6.37 19.91 20.62
N THR A 187 -6.31 19.98 19.30
CA THR A 187 -7.47 20.28 18.43
C THR A 187 -8.08 19.02 17.82
N THR A 188 -7.37 17.89 17.82
CA THR A 188 -7.75 16.69 17.08
C THR A 188 -7.94 15.47 17.97
N ALA A 189 -6.97 15.15 18.81
CA ALA A 189 -7.06 13.98 19.69
C ALA A 189 -8.02 14.23 20.87
N LYS A 190 -8.73 13.19 21.29
CA LYS A 190 -9.74 13.26 22.33
C LYS A 190 -9.39 12.42 23.55
N SER A 191 -9.91 12.81 24.71
CA SER A 191 -9.86 11.99 25.92
C SER A 191 -11.04 11.03 25.93
N TYR A 192 -10.79 9.78 26.28
CA TYR A 192 -11.81 8.74 26.41
C TYR A 192 -11.35 7.62 27.37
N ASN A 193 -12.34 6.86 27.81
CA ASN A 193 -12.13 5.68 28.64
C ASN A 193 -12.91 4.52 28.01
N PHE A 194 -12.20 3.66 27.32
CA PHE A 194 -12.79 2.53 26.62
C PHE A 194 -12.59 1.23 27.40
N ALA A 195 -13.69 0.52 27.62
CA ALA A 195 -13.70 -0.89 27.94
C ALA A 195 -14.12 -1.66 26.67
N TYR A 196 -13.42 -2.72 26.35
CA TYR A 196 -13.71 -3.59 25.22
C TYR A 196 -14.41 -4.85 25.73
N LYS A 197 -15.51 -5.23 25.08
CA LYS A 197 -16.21 -6.48 25.37
C LYS A 197 -16.16 -7.41 24.17
N TYR A 198 -16.04 -8.69 24.45
CA TYR A 198 -15.92 -9.77 23.47
C TYR A 198 -16.95 -10.84 23.78
N GLU A 199 -18.19 -10.65 23.32
CA GLU A 199 -19.33 -11.48 23.68
C GLU A 199 -19.82 -12.38 22.53
N ASP A 200 -19.23 -12.24 21.32
CA ASP A 200 -19.55 -13.08 20.16
C ASP A 200 -18.72 -14.36 20.18
N SER A 201 -19.38 -15.48 20.41
CA SER A 201 -18.72 -16.79 20.40
C SER A 201 -18.22 -17.24 19.02
N ASN A 202 -18.76 -16.68 17.95
CA ASN A 202 -18.32 -16.97 16.57
C ASN A 202 -17.04 -16.21 16.22
N HIS A 203 -16.89 -15.01 16.80
CA HIS A 203 -15.74 -14.14 16.60
C HIS A 203 -15.15 -13.71 17.97
N PRO A 204 -14.51 -14.63 18.70
CA PRO A 204 -14.17 -14.42 20.10
C PRO A 204 -13.14 -13.32 20.36
N THR A 205 -12.45 -12.85 19.33
CA THR A 205 -11.48 -11.75 19.40
C THR A 205 -11.95 -10.46 18.72
N ALA A 206 -13.19 -10.44 18.18
CA ALA A 206 -13.84 -9.26 17.65
C ALA A 206 -14.60 -8.53 18.76
N PRO A 207 -14.33 -7.26 19.03
CA PRO A 207 -15.01 -6.55 20.11
C PRO A 207 -16.47 -6.28 19.76
N THR A 208 -17.40 -6.73 20.60
CA THR A 208 -18.84 -6.44 20.47
C THR A 208 -19.23 -5.06 21.00
N GLN A 209 -18.40 -4.52 21.90
CA GLN A 209 -18.58 -3.16 22.42
C GLN A 209 -17.22 -2.51 22.74
N ILE A 210 -17.07 -1.26 22.38
CA ILE A 210 -15.91 -0.42 22.73
C ILE A 210 -16.45 0.92 23.28
N GLY A 211 -16.40 1.10 24.60
CA GLY A 211 -17.04 2.25 25.22
C GLY A 211 -18.53 2.29 24.95
N HIS A 212 -19.00 3.30 24.23
CA HIS A 212 -20.40 3.47 23.81
C HIS A 212 -20.70 2.92 22.42
N ASP A 213 -19.69 2.44 21.69
CA ASP A 213 -19.84 1.90 20.34
C ASP A 213 -20.12 0.39 20.38
N HIS A 214 -21.22 -0.06 19.82
CA HIS A 214 -21.66 -1.45 19.71
C HIS A 214 -21.44 -1.94 18.28
N TYR A 215 -20.82 -3.09 18.14
CA TYR A 215 -20.38 -3.67 16.86
C TYR A 215 -21.16 -4.92 16.51
N THR A 216 -21.54 -5.05 15.25
CA THR A 216 -22.03 -6.31 14.67
C THR A 216 -21.11 -6.70 13.52
N TYR A 217 -20.98 -8.00 13.30
CA TYR A 217 -20.06 -8.58 12.32
C TYR A 217 -20.76 -9.49 11.33
N ASP A 218 -20.20 -9.62 10.13
CA ASP A 218 -20.58 -10.67 9.19
C ASP A 218 -19.92 -12.01 9.57
N ALA A 219 -20.21 -13.06 8.79
CA ALA A 219 -19.66 -14.40 9.04
C ALA A 219 -18.14 -14.50 8.87
N ASN A 220 -17.51 -13.53 8.20
CA ASN A 220 -16.07 -13.47 7.99
C ASN A 220 -15.36 -12.65 9.09
N GLY A 221 -16.12 -12.07 10.03
CA GLY A 221 -15.59 -11.22 11.09
C GLY A 221 -15.39 -9.77 10.67
N ASN A 222 -15.93 -9.31 9.54
CA ASN A 222 -15.88 -7.91 9.18
C ASN A 222 -17.01 -7.14 9.91
N PRO A 223 -16.74 -5.96 10.49
CA PRO A 223 -17.78 -5.16 11.11
C PRO A 223 -18.76 -4.64 10.05
N THR A 224 -20.06 -4.82 10.29
CA THR A 224 -21.12 -4.39 9.37
C THR A 224 -21.88 -3.19 9.87
N LEU A 225 -21.97 -3.03 11.19
CA LEU A 225 -22.65 -1.89 11.81
C LEU A 225 -21.99 -1.51 13.13
N VAL A 226 -21.80 -0.23 13.33
CA VAL A 226 -21.41 0.36 14.61
C VAL A 226 -22.51 1.33 15.03
N THR A 227 -23.09 1.14 16.22
CA THR A 227 -24.07 2.06 16.79
C THR A 227 -23.53 2.63 18.08
N ASN A 228 -23.62 3.95 18.25
CA ASN A 228 -23.22 4.61 19.47
C ASN A 228 -24.47 4.91 20.32
N ASP A 229 -24.54 4.35 21.53
CA ASP A 229 -25.71 4.46 22.43
C ASP A 229 -25.80 5.81 23.13
N SER A 230 -24.72 6.58 23.16
CA SER A 230 -24.68 7.94 23.76
C SER A 230 -25.10 9.01 22.77
N THR A 231 -24.77 8.87 21.49
CA THR A 231 -24.96 9.90 20.46
C THR A 231 -26.05 9.55 19.45
N ASN A 232 -26.55 8.31 19.45
CA ASN A 232 -27.46 7.74 18.46
C ASN A 232 -26.93 7.87 17.02
N THR A 233 -25.62 7.78 16.86
CA THR A 233 -24.98 7.79 15.54
C THR A 233 -24.75 6.37 15.08
N THR A 234 -24.76 6.17 13.76
CA THR A 234 -24.56 4.88 13.11
C THR A 234 -23.51 4.97 12.05
N ARG A 235 -22.67 3.95 11.96
CA ARG A 235 -21.72 3.71 10.88
C ARG A 235 -21.99 2.33 10.32
N GLU A 236 -22.34 2.25 9.04
CA GLU A 236 -22.56 0.98 8.36
C GLU A 236 -21.33 0.66 7.47
N MET A 237 -21.10 -0.61 7.23
CA MET A 237 -19.99 -1.06 6.39
C MET A 237 -20.43 -2.19 5.49
N TYR A 238 -20.11 -2.07 4.21
CA TYR A 238 -20.42 -3.05 3.19
C TYR A 238 -19.13 -3.58 2.60
N TRP A 239 -18.99 -4.89 2.61
CA TRP A 239 -17.79 -5.61 2.20
C TRP A 239 -18.08 -6.43 0.94
N ASP A 240 -17.04 -6.67 0.14
CA ASP A 240 -17.13 -7.60 -0.98
C ASP A 240 -16.74 -9.03 -0.54
N GLU A 241 -16.78 -9.97 -1.49
CA GLU A 241 -16.46 -11.38 -1.27
C GLU A 241 -14.99 -11.64 -0.91
N ASP A 242 -14.10 -10.66 -1.17
CA ASP A 242 -12.68 -10.69 -0.83
C ASP A 242 -12.38 -9.95 0.50
N ASN A 243 -13.43 -9.62 1.30
CA ASN A 243 -13.34 -8.88 2.56
C ASN A 243 -12.72 -7.46 2.41
N ARG A 244 -13.02 -6.78 1.29
CA ARG A 244 -12.61 -5.40 1.07
C ARG A 244 -13.78 -4.46 1.35
N LEU A 245 -13.50 -3.37 2.09
CA LEU A 245 -14.51 -2.38 2.43
C LEU A 245 -14.91 -1.59 1.17
N MET A 246 -16.15 -1.75 0.74
CA MET A 246 -16.66 -1.13 -0.48
C MET A 246 -17.40 0.19 -0.21
N VAL A 247 -18.21 0.22 0.82
CA VAL A 247 -19.07 1.36 1.12
C VAL A 247 -19.13 1.56 2.63
N LEU A 248 -18.99 2.79 3.07
CA LEU A 248 -19.04 3.19 4.47
C LEU A 248 -19.98 4.40 4.63
N PRO A 249 -21.27 4.18 4.89
CA PRO A 249 -22.18 5.21 5.36
C PRO A 249 -21.84 5.59 6.81
N ASP A 250 -21.69 6.88 7.05
CA ASP A 250 -21.41 7.45 8.36
C ASP A 250 -22.22 8.72 8.56
N ASN A 251 -23.28 8.63 9.37
CA ASN A 251 -24.14 9.75 9.73
C ASN A 251 -24.65 10.60 8.54
N GLY A 252 -25.17 9.93 7.51
CA GLY A 252 -25.80 10.57 6.36
C GLY A 252 -24.86 10.93 5.23
N LYS A 253 -23.54 10.60 5.38
CA LYS A 253 -22.62 10.66 4.26
C LYS A 253 -21.97 9.31 4.03
N THR A 254 -21.52 9.11 2.83
CA THR A 254 -21.09 7.80 2.40
C THR A 254 -19.76 7.93 1.67
N SER A 255 -18.78 7.20 2.15
CA SER A 255 -17.55 6.94 1.43
C SER A 255 -17.68 5.67 0.62
N ARG A 256 -17.19 5.67 -0.60
CA ARG A 256 -17.17 4.53 -1.50
C ARG A 256 -15.77 4.26 -1.98
N TYR A 257 -15.39 2.99 -1.99
CA TYR A 257 -14.09 2.54 -2.43
C TYR A 257 -14.25 1.56 -3.59
N THR A 258 -13.35 1.64 -4.56
CA THR A 258 -13.30 0.73 -5.69
C THR A 258 -11.91 0.14 -5.79
N TYR A 259 -11.83 -1.15 -6.02
CA TYR A 259 -10.58 -1.90 -6.07
C TYR A 259 -10.38 -2.54 -7.45
N ASN A 260 -9.12 -2.75 -7.84
CA ASN A 260 -8.78 -3.55 -9.00
C ASN A 260 -8.75 -5.04 -8.64
N ALA A 261 -8.49 -5.89 -9.64
CA ALA A 261 -8.41 -7.34 -9.44
C ALA A 261 -7.23 -7.80 -8.55
N ALA A 262 -6.28 -6.92 -8.26
CA ALA A 262 -5.18 -7.19 -7.33
C ALA A 262 -5.50 -6.76 -5.88
N GLY A 263 -6.70 -6.22 -5.64
CA GLY A 263 -7.11 -5.71 -4.32
C GLY A 263 -6.59 -4.30 -4.01
N GLU A 264 -5.94 -3.62 -4.95
CA GLU A 264 -5.48 -2.24 -4.75
C GLU A 264 -6.64 -1.26 -4.94
N ARG A 265 -6.77 -0.29 -4.05
CA ARG A 265 -7.77 0.78 -4.15
C ARG A 265 -7.44 1.69 -5.34
N ILE A 266 -8.32 1.72 -6.32
CA ILE A 266 -8.17 2.55 -7.53
C ILE A 266 -9.00 3.83 -7.49
N MET A 267 -9.99 3.90 -6.60
CA MET A 267 -10.81 5.09 -6.43
C MET A 267 -11.38 5.17 -5.02
N LYS A 268 -11.43 6.36 -4.47
CA LYS A 268 -12.31 6.73 -3.35
C LYS A 268 -13.19 7.88 -3.76
N SER A 269 -14.44 7.84 -3.34
CA SER A 269 -15.43 8.89 -3.64
C SER A 269 -16.39 9.10 -2.48
N TYR A 270 -17.08 10.20 -2.51
CA TYR A 270 -18.03 10.61 -1.47
C TYR A 270 -19.37 10.91 -2.08
N GLY A 271 -20.41 10.69 -1.29
CA GLY A 271 -21.76 10.97 -1.74
C GLY A 271 -22.78 10.79 -0.63
N THR A 272 -24.04 10.75 -1.04
CA THR A 272 -25.17 10.44 -0.17
C THR A 272 -25.83 9.16 -0.66
N MET A 273 -26.32 8.33 0.25
CA MET A 273 -27.15 7.17 -0.08
C MET A 273 -28.60 7.52 0.16
N GLU A 274 -29.44 7.25 -0.82
CA GLU A 274 -30.88 7.45 -0.73
C GLU A 274 -31.63 6.16 -1.03
N GLY A 275 -32.61 5.84 -0.20
CA GLY A 275 -33.54 4.74 -0.45
C GLY A 275 -34.44 5.06 -1.64
N VAL A 276 -34.50 4.17 -2.62
CA VAL A 276 -35.44 4.26 -3.73
C VAL A 276 -36.72 3.53 -3.37
N TYR A 277 -37.84 4.25 -3.39
CA TYR A 277 -39.16 3.72 -3.07
C TYR A 277 -40.06 3.86 -4.30
N ILE A 278 -40.77 2.81 -4.64
CA ILE A 278 -41.85 2.83 -5.64
C ILE A 278 -43.15 2.48 -4.93
N ASN A 279 -44.12 3.39 -4.97
CA ASN A 279 -45.40 3.22 -4.26
C ASN A 279 -45.27 2.89 -2.76
N GLY A 280 -44.21 3.48 -2.11
CA GLY A 280 -43.94 3.26 -0.70
C GLY A 280 -43.21 1.95 -0.38
N ALA A 281 -42.94 1.08 -1.35
CA ALA A 281 -42.15 -0.14 -1.17
C ALA A 281 -40.65 0.13 -1.50
N PRO A 282 -39.69 -0.28 -0.65
CA PRO A 282 -38.29 -0.11 -0.93
C PRO A 282 -37.88 -0.94 -2.16
N GLN A 283 -37.20 -0.31 -3.11
CA GLN A 283 -36.73 -0.90 -4.36
C GLN A 283 -35.21 -1.02 -4.40
N GLY A 284 -34.50 -0.39 -3.49
CA GLY A 284 -33.07 -0.40 -3.45
C GLY A 284 -32.50 0.89 -2.86
N ILE A 285 -31.19 1.03 -2.98
CA ILE A 285 -30.45 2.20 -2.54
C ILE A 285 -29.75 2.80 -3.75
N THR A 286 -29.82 4.11 -3.92
CA THR A 286 -29.08 4.84 -4.93
C THR A 286 -27.97 5.65 -4.24
N PHE A 287 -26.77 5.55 -4.75
CA PHE A 287 -25.63 6.36 -4.32
C PHE A 287 -25.50 7.58 -5.23
N HIS A 288 -25.64 8.75 -4.66
CA HIS A 288 -25.43 10.02 -5.34
C HIS A 288 -24.01 10.50 -5.08
N GLU A 289 -23.11 10.16 -5.99
CA GLU A 289 -21.70 10.52 -5.90
C GLU A 289 -21.54 12.04 -6.11
N THR A 290 -20.76 12.65 -5.24
CA THR A 290 -20.34 14.04 -5.42
C THR A 290 -19.18 14.09 -6.41
N ASP A 291 -18.88 15.28 -6.89
CA ASP A 291 -17.69 15.50 -7.72
C ASP A 291 -16.35 15.34 -6.96
N ASN A 292 -16.40 15.05 -5.67
CA ASN A 292 -15.22 14.86 -4.84
C ASN A 292 -14.82 13.38 -4.82
N PHE A 293 -13.91 13.03 -5.70
CA PHE A 293 -13.32 11.69 -5.79
C PHE A 293 -11.80 11.79 -5.97
N THR A 294 -11.10 10.74 -5.61
CA THR A 294 -9.68 10.56 -5.89
C THR A 294 -9.48 9.25 -6.64
N LEU A 295 -8.83 9.33 -7.79
CA LEU A 295 -8.39 8.19 -8.57
C LEU A 295 -6.94 7.86 -8.22
N TYR A 296 -6.63 6.59 -8.20
CA TYR A 296 -5.27 6.05 -7.99
C TYR A 296 -4.89 5.19 -9.21
N PRO A 297 -4.49 5.81 -10.33
CA PRO A 297 -4.13 5.06 -11.55
C PRO A 297 -2.93 4.15 -11.34
N ALA A 298 -2.04 4.51 -10.42
CA ALA A 298 -0.92 3.73 -9.94
C ALA A 298 -0.48 4.27 -8.57
N SER A 299 0.30 3.51 -7.82
CA SER A 299 0.86 3.93 -6.52
C SER A 299 1.66 5.23 -6.57
N ILE A 300 2.19 5.58 -7.75
CA ILE A 300 2.98 6.80 -7.99
C ILE A 300 2.13 8.03 -8.33
N LEU A 301 0.82 7.89 -8.46
CA LEU A 301 -0.06 8.96 -8.93
C LEU A 301 -1.43 8.90 -8.28
N SER A 302 -1.87 9.99 -7.70
CA SER A 302 -3.27 10.24 -7.35
C SER A 302 -3.82 11.43 -8.13
N VAL A 303 -5.06 11.34 -8.54
CA VAL A 303 -5.73 12.37 -9.36
C VAL A 303 -7.10 12.62 -8.77
N ASN A 304 -7.39 13.86 -8.42
CA ASN A 304 -8.73 14.29 -8.13
C ASN A 304 -9.23 15.29 -9.19
N LYS A 305 -10.38 15.86 -8.97
CA LYS A 305 -10.99 16.76 -9.94
C LYS A 305 -10.19 18.04 -10.20
N ASN A 306 -9.43 18.50 -9.20
CA ASN A 306 -8.72 19.78 -9.21
C ASN A 306 -7.27 19.68 -9.55
N HIS A 307 -6.63 18.67 -9.01
CA HIS A 307 -5.19 18.53 -9.07
C HIS A 307 -4.80 17.07 -9.13
N PHE A 308 -3.57 16.85 -9.49
CA PHE A 308 -2.91 15.56 -9.40
C PHE A 308 -1.74 15.64 -8.44
N THR A 309 -1.38 14.50 -7.89
CA THR A 309 -0.19 14.39 -7.03
C THR A 309 0.66 13.24 -7.52
N LYS A 310 1.88 13.55 -7.93
CA LYS A 310 2.92 12.56 -8.23
C LYS A 310 3.66 12.21 -6.95
N HIS A 311 3.88 10.94 -6.70
CA HIS A 311 4.55 10.45 -5.51
C HIS A 311 5.89 9.83 -5.85
N TYR A 312 6.92 10.18 -5.10
CA TYR A 312 8.29 9.71 -5.30
C TYR A 312 8.71 8.86 -4.11
N PHE A 313 9.20 7.66 -4.41
CA PHE A 313 9.50 6.65 -3.40
C PHE A 313 10.97 6.21 -3.43
N LEU A 314 11.50 5.94 -2.24
CA LEU A 314 12.72 5.18 -2.02
C LEU A 314 12.34 3.86 -1.35
N GLY A 315 12.31 2.78 -2.13
CA GLY A 315 11.68 1.55 -1.69
C GLY A 315 10.18 1.77 -1.48
N ASP A 316 9.70 1.55 -0.29
CA ASP A 316 8.33 1.75 0.17
C ASP A 316 8.09 3.14 0.80
N LYS A 317 9.16 3.89 1.11
CA LYS A 317 9.06 5.20 1.76
C LYS A 317 8.78 6.31 0.75
N ARG A 318 7.70 7.07 0.97
CA ARG A 318 7.44 8.31 0.23
C ARG A 318 8.42 9.39 0.70
N VAL A 319 9.23 9.91 -0.23
CA VAL A 319 10.22 10.95 0.07
C VAL A 319 9.80 12.32 -0.41
N ALA A 320 8.97 12.38 -1.45
CA ALA A 320 8.41 13.62 -1.94
C ALA A 320 7.07 13.38 -2.63
N SER A 321 6.27 14.44 -2.71
CA SER A 321 5.10 14.53 -3.57
C SER A 321 5.15 15.82 -4.35
N ARG A 322 4.70 15.78 -5.60
CA ARG A 322 4.61 16.96 -6.45
C ARG A 322 3.17 17.17 -6.86
N ILE A 323 2.58 18.27 -6.41
CA ILE A 323 1.21 18.64 -6.68
C ILE A 323 1.18 19.57 -7.89
N GLY A 324 0.35 19.23 -8.87
CA GLY A 324 0.06 20.09 -10.02
C GLY A 324 -1.43 20.30 -10.17
N THR A 325 -1.82 21.45 -10.70
CA THR A 325 -3.20 21.80 -10.90
C THR A 325 -3.78 21.17 -12.17
N GLY A 326 -5.06 20.76 -12.14
CA GLY A 326 -5.83 20.25 -13.26
C GLY A 326 -5.74 18.75 -13.48
N LEU A 327 -6.21 18.32 -14.63
CA LEU A 327 -6.25 16.91 -15.03
C LEU A 327 -4.91 16.50 -15.64
N PHE A 328 -4.20 15.67 -15.00
CA PHE A 328 -2.82 15.19 -15.18
C PHE A 328 -2.36 14.83 -16.63
N ASN A 329 -2.82 15.33 -17.68
CA ASN A 329 -2.40 14.90 -19.02
C ASN A 329 -2.11 16.04 -20.00
N ASN A 330 -1.77 17.23 -19.53
CA ASN A 330 -1.68 18.44 -20.37
C ASN A 330 -2.95 18.72 -21.21
N VAL A 331 -4.00 17.96 -20.95
CA VAL A 331 -5.31 18.23 -21.51
C VAL A 331 -6.05 19.16 -20.54
N TYR A 332 -5.34 20.17 -20.14
CA TYR A 332 -6.03 21.35 -19.64
C TYR A 332 -6.67 21.98 -20.87
N GLY A 333 -7.68 21.35 -21.28
CA GLY A 333 -8.58 21.97 -22.21
C GLY A 333 -9.68 22.63 -21.41
N ARG A 334 -10.61 23.07 -22.12
CA ARG A 334 -11.82 23.74 -21.71
C ARG A 334 -12.36 23.30 -20.38
N ASN A 335 -12.54 21.99 -20.21
CA ASN A 335 -13.18 21.44 -19.03
C ASN A 335 -12.27 21.38 -17.79
N GLY A 336 -10.97 21.22 -17.98
CA GLY A 336 -10.04 21.10 -16.86
C GLY A 336 -9.88 22.39 -16.09
N SER A 337 -9.54 23.49 -16.77
CA SER A 337 -9.37 24.79 -16.12
C SER A 337 -10.67 25.31 -15.52
N TYR A 338 -11.79 25.12 -16.21
CA TYR A 338 -13.09 25.56 -15.72
C TYR A 338 -13.52 24.80 -14.46
N VAL A 339 -13.41 23.51 -14.48
CA VAL A 339 -13.74 22.65 -13.33
C VAL A 339 -12.86 22.96 -12.14
N THR A 340 -11.58 23.14 -12.37
CA THR A 340 -10.60 23.51 -11.33
C THR A 340 -10.98 24.86 -10.71
N ALA A 341 -11.27 25.88 -11.51
CA ALA A 341 -11.73 27.17 -11.00
C ALA A 341 -12.94 27.02 -10.11
N GLY A 342 -13.93 26.27 -10.56
CA GLY A 342 -15.14 26.04 -9.79
C GLY A 342 -14.90 25.40 -8.43
N GLN A 343 -14.00 24.49 -8.33
CA GLN A 343 -13.70 23.82 -7.05
C GLN A 343 -12.90 24.69 -6.09
N GLN A 344 -11.92 25.42 -6.55
CA GLN A 344 -11.23 26.40 -5.70
C GLN A 344 -12.21 27.46 -5.20
N ASP A 345 -13.07 27.95 -6.07
CA ASP A 345 -14.12 28.85 -5.68
C ASP A 345 -14.99 28.26 -4.55
N TYR A 346 -15.32 26.96 -4.68
CA TYR A 346 -16.04 26.24 -3.64
C TYR A 346 -15.25 26.17 -2.35
N ALA A 347 -13.96 25.76 -2.39
CA ALA A 347 -13.12 25.65 -1.20
C ALA A 347 -12.92 27.01 -0.53
N GLU A 348 -12.63 28.06 -1.30
CA GLU A 348 -12.51 29.42 -0.77
C GLU A 348 -13.81 29.94 -0.18
N ARG A 349 -14.93 29.65 -0.84
CA ARG A 349 -16.26 29.96 -0.33
C ARG A 349 -16.53 29.23 0.98
N MET A 350 -16.22 27.93 1.09
CA MET A 350 -16.41 27.18 2.30
C MET A 350 -15.54 27.76 3.45
N ASN A 351 -14.30 28.15 3.17
CA ASN A 351 -13.43 28.80 4.13
C ASN A 351 -13.99 30.17 4.59
N GLN A 352 -14.57 30.94 3.69
CA GLN A 352 -15.20 32.20 4.02
C GLN A 352 -16.47 32.02 4.86
N ILE A 353 -17.27 31.00 4.51
CA ILE A 353 -18.47 30.64 5.30
C ILE A 353 -18.04 30.18 6.70
N GLN A 354 -17.00 29.38 6.80
CA GLN A 354 -16.49 28.92 8.10
C GLN A 354 -16.00 30.07 8.96
N LYS A 355 -15.22 31.01 8.42
CA LYS A 355 -14.77 32.20 9.14
C LYS A 355 -15.94 33.07 9.59
N GLN A 356 -16.95 33.26 8.77
CA GLN A 356 -18.14 34.01 9.11
C GLN A 356 -18.96 33.30 10.18
N LYS A 357 -19.06 31.98 10.10
CA LYS A 357 -19.72 31.14 11.10
C LYS A 357 -19.02 31.25 12.47
N GLU A 358 -17.70 31.18 12.49
CA GLU A 358 -16.92 31.35 13.72
C GLU A 358 -17.07 32.73 14.32
N ALA A 359 -17.06 33.80 13.50
CA ALA A 359 -17.29 35.15 13.94
C ALA A 359 -18.70 35.32 14.53
N TYR A 360 -19.72 34.73 13.90
CA TYR A 360 -21.08 34.71 14.36
C TYR A 360 -21.23 34.00 15.72
N TYR A 361 -20.64 32.79 15.86
CA TYR A 361 -20.64 32.06 17.12
C TYR A 361 -19.99 32.85 18.26
N LYS A 362 -18.85 33.46 17.96
CA LYS A 362 -18.15 34.31 18.91
C LYS A 362 -19.01 35.52 19.36
N GLN A 363 -19.73 36.11 18.42
CA GLN A 363 -20.62 37.23 18.69
C GLN A 363 -21.83 36.81 19.54
N GLN A 364 -22.29 35.54 19.38
CA GLN A 364 -23.39 34.97 20.16
C GLN A 364 -22.93 34.36 21.49
N GLY A 365 -21.63 34.45 21.83
CA GLY A 365 -21.08 33.85 23.06
C GLY A 365 -21.07 32.32 23.03
N ILE A 366 -21.30 31.70 21.90
CA ILE A 366 -21.23 30.25 21.71
C ILE A 366 -19.77 29.90 21.48
N ALA A 367 -19.20 29.05 22.33
CA ALA A 367 -17.86 28.57 22.11
C ALA A 367 -17.77 27.91 20.70
N PRO A 368 -16.83 28.31 19.86
CA PRO A 368 -16.66 27.67 18.58
C PRO A 368 -16.41 26.18 18.83
N GLY A 369 -17.27 25.34 18.28
CA GLY A 369 -16.93 23.94 18.13
C GLY A 369 -15.60 23.93 17.42
N VAL A 370 -14.70 23.07 17.84
CA VAL A 370 -13.40 22.92 17.18
C VAL A 370 -13.65 22.84 15.67
N PRO A 371 -13.05 23.71 14.85
CA PRO A 371 -13.14 23.56 13.42
C PRO A 371 -12.38 22.28 13.07
N THR A 372 -13.08 21.21 13.04
CA THR A 372 -12.62 20.06 12.30
C THR A 372 -12.88 20.42 10.84
N MET A 373 -11.96 20.20 9.92
CA MET A 373 -12.24 20.17 8.48
C MET A 373 -13.40 19.18 8.19
N LYS A 374 -13.71 18.36 9.13
CA LYS A 374 -14.89 17.53 9.33
C LYS A 374 -16.14 18.30 9.76
N GLY A 375 -16.18 19.62 9.63
CA GLY A 375 -17.32 20.47 10.03
C GLY A 375 -18.68 20.09 9.47
N ALA A 376 -18.76 18.93 8.89
CA ALA A 376 -19.99 18.33 8.43
C ALA A 376 -20.14 16.87 8.88
N TYR A 377 -19.10 16.21 9.41
CA TYR A 377 -19.13 14.76 9.52
C TYR A 377 -18.52 14.25 10.81
N GLY A 378 -19.22 13.36 11.47
CA GLY A 378 -18.70 12.53 12.55
C GLY A 378 -18.41 13.23 13.87
N ASP A 379 -18.80 14.50 14.06
CA ASP A 379 -18.93 15.09 15.39
C ASP A 379 -20.40 15.16 15.79
N PRO A 380 -20.87 14.27 16.68
CA PRO A 380 -22.25 14.25 17.11
C PRO A 380 -22.69 15.56 17.77
N GLU A 381 -21.74 16.32 18.36
CA GLU A 381 -22.03 17.64 18.88
C GLU A 381 -22.17 18.68 17.76
N ASN A 382 -21.46 18.51 16.66
CA ASN A 382 -21.54 19.39 15.49
C ASN A 382 -22.75 19.11 14.61
N THR A 383 -23.27 17.90 14.54
CA THR A 383 -24.51 17.60 13.82
C THR A 383 -25.73 18.26 14.47
N LYS A 384 -25.69 18.47 15.80
CA LYS A 384 -26.72 19.23 16.52
C LYS A 384 -26.50 20.75 16.46
N ARG A 385 -25.30 21.21 16.06
CA ARG A 385 -24.90 22.63 15.98
C ARG A 385 -24.43 23.01 14.57
N GLY A 386 -24.75 22.22 13.57
CA GLY A 386 -24.43 22.54 12.19
C GLY A 386 -25.15 23.85 11.75
N TYR A 387 -24.71 24.36 10.61
CA TYR A 387 -25.28 25.55 9.98
C TYR A 387 -26.83 25.57 10.03
N ASN A 388 -27.45 24.46 9.63
CA ASN A 388 -28.90 24.34 9.63
C ASN A 388 -29.50 24.33 11.03
N SER A 389 -28.84 23.78 12.03
CA SER A 389 -29.35 23.72 13.39
C SER A 389 -29.37 25.11 14.07
N ILE A 390 -28.45 26.00 13.69
CA ILE A 390 -28.50 27.40 14.19
C ILE A 390 -29.65 28.17 13.55
N ILE A 391 -29.85 27.98 12.26
CA ILE A 391 -30.97 28.58 11.52
C ILE A 391 -32.28 28.08 12.11
N ASP A 392 -32.40 26.77 12.35
CA ASP A 392 -33.60 26.17 12.96
C ASP A 392 -33.83 26.66 14.39
N THR A 393 -32.76 26.81 15.19
CA THR A 393 -32.85 27.31 16.55
C THR A 393 -33.27 28.80 16.61
N LEU A 394 -32.91 29.55 15.60
CA LEU A 394 -33.31 30.94 15.47
C LEU A 394 -34.70 31.13 14.83
N GLY A 395 -35.36 30.05 14.42
CA GLY A 395 -36.66 30.08 13.75
C GLY A 395 -36.67 30.82 12.41
N ASN A 396 -35.50 31.02 11.82
CA ASN A 396 -35.31 31.71 10.58
C ASN A 396 -34.45 30.83 9.67
N HIS A 397 -34.96 30.48 8.51
CA HIS A 397 -34.25 29.71 7.48
C HIS A 397 -33.39 30.58 6.56
N ASP A 398 -33.39 31.88 6.76
CA ASP A 398 -32.53 32.79 6.04
C ASP A 398 -31.14 32.80 6.62
N VAL A 399 -30.16 32.84 5.75
CA VAL A 399 -28.75 32.85 6.14
C VAL A 399 -28.44 34.25 6.72
N PRO A 400 -27.71 34.36 7.84
CA PRO A 400 -27.35 35.64 8.43
C PRO A 400 -26.79 36.63 7.41
N GLN A 401 -27.13 37.89 7.55
CA GLN A 401 -26.65 38.91 6.64
C GLN A 401 -25.13 38.97 6.58
N GLY A 402 -24.58 38.99 5.40
CA GLY A 402 -23.13 38.99 5.18
C GLY A 402 -22.51 37.60 4.92
N TRP A 403 -23.29 36.55 5.08
CA TRP A 403 -22.80 35.21 4.75
C TRP A 403 -22.78 34.98 3.23
N ILE A 404 -21.74 34.36 2.77
CA ILE A 404 -21.58 34.08 1.35
C ILE A 404 -22.44 32.89 0.94
N GLN A 405 -23.44 33.12 0.14
CA GLN A 405 -24.36 32.09 -0.35
C GLN A 405 -23.97 31.55 -1.73
N THR A 406 -23.45 32.45 -2.56
CA THR A 406 -23.07 32.17 -3.93
C THR A 406 -21.64 32.61 -4.20
N PRO A 407 -20.89 31.94 -5.05
CA PRO A 407 -19.60 32.44 -5.50
C PRO A 407 -19.71 33.85 -6.08
N ARG A 408 -18.73 34.67 -5.77
CA ARG A 408 -18.63 36.03 -6.36
C ARG A 408 -17.52 36.00 -7.40
N PRO A 409 -17.83 36.32 -8.65
CA PRO A 409 -16.79 36.35 -9.68
C PRO A 409 -15.71 37.38 -9.30
N ASN A 410 -14.46 37.04 -9.51
CA ASN A 410 -13.38 38.00 -9.47
C ASN A 410 -13.29 38.71 -10.80
N THR A 411 -13.80 39.94 -10.87
CA THR A 411 -13.80 40.76 -12.09
C THR A 411 -12.57 41.65 -12.22
N THR A 412 -11.63 41.58 -11.26
CA THR A 412 -10.43 42.41 -11.30
C THR A 412 -9.31 41.69 -12.05
N PRO A 413 -8.89 42.21 -13.22
CA PRO A 413 -7.80 41.57 -13.98
C PRO A 413 -6.51 41.49 -13.15
N GLY A 414 -5.81 40.35 -13.23
CA GLY A 414 -4.52 40.16 -12.57
C GLY A 414 -4.57 39.88 -11.07
N THR A 415 -5.74 39.81 -10.45
CA THR A 415 -5.87 39.35 -9.06
C THR A 415 -6.03 37.83 -9.03
N ASN A 416 -5.22 37.20 -8.25
CA ASN A 416 -5.22 35.76 -8.04
C ASN A 416 -5.10 35.50 -6.52
N PRO A 417 -5.70 34.46 -5.98
CA PRO A 417 -6.77 33.65 -6.53
C PRO A 417 -8.10 34.26 -6.11
N GLY A 418 -9.01 34.39 -7.01
CA GLY A 418 -10.38 34.61 -6.68
C GLY A 418 -11.21 33.88 -7.70
N PRO A 419 -12.43 33.49 -7.42
CA PRO A 419 -13.25 32.90 -8.43
C PRO A 419 -13.55 33.98 -9.46
N PRO A 420 -13.00 33.89 -10.67
CA PRO A 420 -13.20 34.89 -11.70
C PRO A 420 -14.57 34.78 -12.34
N VAL A 421 -15.20 33.62 -12.18
CA VAL A 421 -16.48 33.29 -12.81
C VAL A 421 -17.48 32.79 -11.80
N SER A 422 -18.75 33.09 -12.00
CA SER A 422 -19.82 32.49 -11.22
C SER A 422 -20.01 31.03 -11.62
N TRP A 423 -20.56 30.24 -10.69
CA TRP A 423 -20.93 28.85 -10.97
C TRP A 423 -21.92 28.70 -12.12
N ASN A 424 -22.72 29.77 -12.37
CA ASN A 424 -23.80 29.79 -13.32
C ASN A 424 -23.44 30.50 -14.63
N ASP A 425 -22.25 31.05 -14.71
CA ASP A 425 -21.75 31.71 -15.90
C ASP A 425 -20.38 31.17 -16.30
N PRO A 426 -20.39 30.15 -17.09
CA PRO A 426 -19.14 29.60 -17.66
C PRO A 426 -18.61 30.43 -18.80
N SER A 427 -18.62 31.75 -18.67
CA SER A 427 -18.43 32.70 -19.76
C SER A 427 -17.22 32.45 -20.66
N ASN A 428 -16.22 31.74 -20.16
CA ASN A 428 -15.13 31.26 -20.95
C ASN A 428 -14.51 30.01 -20.33
N PRO A 429 -15.03 28.81 -20.58
CA PRO A 429 -14.43 27.57 -20.07
C PRO A 429 -13.04 27.30 -20.64
N ASP A 430 -12.61 28.02 -21.67
CA ASP A 430 -11.27 27.95 -22.22
C ASP A 430 -10.30 28.95 -21.57
N ASP A 431 -10.81 29.86 -20.73
CA ASP A 431 -9.97 30.82 -20.06
C ASP A 431 -9.35 30.21 -18.79
N PRO A 432 -8.06 29.89 -18.81
CA PRO A 432 -7.40 29.30 -17.65
C PRO A 432 -7.19 30.28 -16.51
N GLN A 433 -7.54 31.55 -16.67
CA GLN A 433 -7.44 32.57 -15.61
C GLN A 433 -8.41 32.32 -14.47
N ALA A 434 -9.32 31.44 -14.67
CA ALA A 434 -10.32 31.08 -13.73
C ALA A 434 -9.72 30.75 -12.34
N GLY A 435 -9.22 31.74 -11.67
CA GLY A 435 -8.75 31.70 -10.32
C GLY A 435 -7.45 30.94 -10.04
N TYR A 436 -6.96 30.19 -10.98
CA TYR A 436 -5.85 29.26 -10.75
C TYR A 436 -4.56 29.69 -11.40
N GLY A 437 -4.60 30.74 -12.18
CA GLY A 437 -3.44 31.17 -12.93
C GLY A 437 -2.90 30.07 -13.82
N TYR A 438 -3.73 29.13 -14.27
CA TYR A 438 -3.33 28.08 -15.19
C TYR A 438 -2.91 28.69 -16.51
N ILE A 439 -1.75 28.25 -17.00
CA ILE A 439 -1.26 28.56 -18.35
C ILE A 439 -1.07 27.22 -19.04
N ALA A 440 -1.67 27.03 -20.21
CA ALA A 440 -1.51 25.82 -20.97
C ALA A 440 -0.02 25.54 -21.19
N ASN A 441 0.41 24.32 -20.93
CA ASN A 441 1.82 23.88 -20.95
C ASN A 441 2.78 24.59 -19.95
N ASP A 442 2.26 25.27 -18.94
CA ASP A 442 3.05 25.81 -17.85
C ASP A 442 3.43 24.71 -16.87
N THR A 443 4.69 24.27 -16.94
CA THR A 443 5.25 23.26 -16.04
C THR A 443 5.82 23.87 -14.76
N THR A 444 5.77 25.18 -14.58
CA THR A 444 6.37 25.89 -13.43
C THR A 444 5.49 25.90 -12.19
N LYS A 445 4.23 25.42 -12.30
CA LYS A 445 3.25 25.48 -11.21
C LYS A 445 3.08 24.16 -10.48
N GLU A 446 3.94 23.21 -10.71
CA GLU A 446 4.00 22.03 -9.86
C GLU A 446 4.78 22.36 -8.59
N GLU A 447 4.13 22.24 -7.44
CA GLU A 447 4.77 22.42 -6.14
C GLU A 447 5.28 21.08 -5.60
N THR A 448 6.53 21.06 -5.14
CA THR A 448 7.14 19.85 -4.60
C THR A 448 7.23 19.94 -3.09
N PHE A 449 6.75 18.92 -2.42
CA PHE A 449 6.77 18.77 -0.98
C PHE A 449 7.61 17.56 -0.60
N PHE A 450 8.48 17.73 0.39
CA PHE A 450 9.42 16.73 0.85
C PHE A 450 9.03 16.23 2.23
N TYR A 451 8.96 14.91 2.39
CA TYR A 451 8.54 14.26 3.63
C TYR A 451 9.73 13.96 4.53
N HIS A 452 9.61 14.30 5.79
CA HIS A 452 10.57 14.00 6.85
C HIS A 452 9.85 13.16 7.89
N SER A 453 10.10 11.85 7.80
CA SER A 453 9.39 10.87 8.62
C SER A 453 10.18 10.53 9.87
N ASP A 454 9.50 9.95 10.86
CA ASP A 454 10.11 9.33 12.02
C ASP A 454 10.75 7.96 11.66
N HIS A 455 11.13 7.18 12.67
CA HIS A 455 11.76 5.87 12.52
C HIS A 455 10.83 4.80 11.92
N LEU A 456 9.52 4.95 12.06
CA LEU A 456 8.49 4.05 11.51
C LEU A 456 7.90 4.53 10.19
N GLY A 457 8.40 5.65 9.63
CA GLY A 457 7.89 6.22 8.40
C GLY A 457 6.71 7.18 8.58
N SER A 458 6.30 7.48 9.82
CA SER A 458 5.25 8.47 10.06
C SER A 458 5.75 9.87 9.74
N THR A 459 4.97 10.62 8.99
CA THR A 459 5.32 11.98 8.56
C THR A 459 5.37 12.92 9.77
N SER A 460 6.54 13.43 10.10
CA SER A 460 6.70 14.41 11.20
C SER A 460 6.73 15.85 10.70
N TYR A 461 7.45 16.10 9.61
CA TYR A 461 7.51 17.39 8.95
C TYR A 461 7.35 17.25 7.45
N ILE A 462 6.78 18.26 6.83
CA ILE A 462 6.81 18.44 5.38
C ILE A 462 7.42 19.81 5.08
N THR A 463 8.27 19.86 4.07
CA THR A 463 8.90 21.09 3.60
C THR A 463 8.67 21.30 2.12
N ASP A 464 8.59 22.56 1.69
CA ASP A 464 8.49 22.93 0.28
C ASP A 464 9.83 22.82 -0.48
N ASP A 465 9.86 23.23 -1.73
CA ASP A 465 11.05 23.26 -2.59
C ASP A 465 12.16 24.18 -2.10
N LYS A 466 11.88 25.12 -1.17
CA LYS A 466 12.80 26.05 -0.55
C LYS A 466 13.15 25.68 0.88
N ALA A 467 12.84 24.47 1.28
CA ALA A 467 12.99 23.96 2.64
C ALA A 467 12.20 24.71 3.72
N ASN A 468 11.18 25.51 3.35
CA ASN A 468 10.27 26.05 4.34
C ASN A 468 9.38 24.96 4.93
N ILE A 469 9.16 24.99 6.23
CA ILE A 469 8.27 24.05 6.92
C ILE A 469 6.83 24.43 6.58
N THR A 470 6.10 23.49 5.97
CA THR A 470 4.69 23.67 5.56
C THR A 470 3.72 22.86 6.39
N GLN A 471 4.17 21.76 6.99
CA GLN A 471 3.34 20.90 7.84
C GLN A 471 4.15 20.32 8.99
N TYR A 472 3.51 20.11 10.12
CA TYR A 472 4.03 19.41 11.28
C TYR A 472 2.94 18.53 11.90
N ASP A 473 3.24 17.24 12.00
CA ASP A 473 2.37 16.25 12.63
C ASP A 473 3.08 15.58 13.82
N ALA A 474 2.35 15.43 14.91
CA ALA A 474 2.77 14.59 16.03
C ALA A 474 1.62 13.63 16.38
N TYR A 475 1.98 12.41 16.69
CA TYR A 475 1.03 11.30 16.85
C TYR A 475 0.96 10.80 18.28
N LEU A 476 -0.22 10.32 18.65
CA LEU A 476 -0.41 9.36 19.73
C LEU A 476 0.09 7.96 19.29
N PRO A 477 0.33 7.03 20.20
CA PRO A 477 0.96 5.74 19.87
C PRO A 477 0.33 4.96 18.72
N TYR A 478 -0.98 5.02 18.57
CA TYR A 478 -1.71 4.31 17.51
C TYR A 478 -2.11 5.20 16.32
N GLY A 479 -1.50 6.37 16.18
CA GLY A 479 -1.65 7.18 14.97
C GLY A 479 -2.72 8.28 15.03
N GLU A 480 -3.47 8.45 16.12
CA GLU A 480 -4.27 9.67 16.28
C GLU A 480 -3.35 10.91 16.27
N LEU A 481 -3.79 11.97 15.64
CA LEU A 481 -3.02 13.22 15.55
C LEU A 481 -3.09 13.97 16.88
N LEU A 482 -1.99 14.01 17.61
CA LEU A 482 -1.83 14.83 18.81
C LEU A 482 -1.66 16.32 18.44
N VAL A 483 -0.88 16.57 17.39
CA VAL A 483 -0.69 17.90 16.80
C VAL A 483 -0.79 17.76 15.30
N ASP A 484 -1.51 18.66 14.66
CA ASP A 484 -1.69 18.77 13.23
C ASP A 484 -1.65 20.25 12.86
N GLU A 485 -0.55 20.69 12.26
CA GLU A 485 -0.29 22.10 11.97
C GLU A 485 0.11 22.28 10.51
N HIS A 486 -0.53 23.19 9.81
CA HIS A 486 -0.28 23.50 8.41
C HIS A 486 -0.06 25.00 8.19
N SER A 487 0.79 25.35 7.23
CA SER A 487 0.99 26.72 6.75
C SER A 487 0.51 26.93 5.31
N SER A 488 0.20 25.86 4.61
CA SER A 488 -0.34 25.85 3.24
C SER A 488 -1.79 25.41 3.22
N SER A 489 -2.48 25.69 2.13
CA SER A 489 -3.84 25.18 1.86
C SER A 489 -3.86 23.71 1.46
N GLU A 490 -2.68 23.17 1.15
CA GLU A 490 -2.52 21.76 0.73
C GLU A 490 -2.33 20.90 1.96
N ASP A 491 -3.31 20.07 2.25
CA ASP A 491 -3.20 19.00 3.23
C ASP A 491 -2.72 17.73 2.54
N LEU A 492 -1.57 17.24 2.99
CA LEU A 492 -0.98 16.03 2.46
C LEU A 492 -1.41 14.85 3.35
N PRO A 493 -2.28 13.95 2.85
CA PRO A 493 -2.99 12.98 3.69
C PRO A 493 -2.13 11.80 4.17
N TYR A 494 -0.86 11.73 3.75
CA TYR A 494 0.04 10.63 4.11
C TYR A 494 0.73 10.92 5.44
N LYS A 495 0.16 10.40 6.51
CA LYS A 495 0.52 10.75 7.89
C LYS A 495 1.18 9.57 8.63
N PHE A 496 0.49 8.91 9.54
CA PHE A 496 1.04 7.81 10.35
C PHE A 496 1.52 6.64 9.48
N ASN A 497 2.75 6.17 9.69
CA ASN A 497 3.46 5.16 8.88
C ASN A 497 3.51 5.47 7.38
N GLY A 498 3.37 6.75 6.99
CA GLY A 498 3.27 7.16 5.59
C GLY A 498 2.00 6.71 4.87
N LYS A 499 0.99 6.24 5.63
CA LYS A 499 -0.29 5.79 5.11
C LYS A 499 -1.26 6.94 4.91
N GLU A 500 -2.18 6.76 3.95
CA GLU A 500 -3.21 7.75 3.68
C GLU A 500 -4.25 7.74 4.79
N LEU A 501 -4.46 8.89 5.42
CA LEU A 501 -5.58 9.12 6.31
C LEU A 501 -6.79 9.53 5.46
N ASP A 502 -7.82 8.71 5.47
CA ASP A 502 -9.12 9.09 4.92
C ASP A 502 -9.84 9.94 5.97
N GLU A 503 -9.64 11.27 5.89
CA GLU A 503 -10.13 12.21 6.89
C GLU A 503 -11.65 12.14 7.11
N GLU A 504 -12.38 11.76 6.06
CA GLU A 504 -13.84 11.65 6.09
C GLU A 504 -14.33 10.55 7.04
N THR A 505 -13.53 9.50 7.18
CA THR A 505 -13.85 8.33 8.02
C THR A 505 -12.98 8.24 9.27
N GLY A 506 -11.82 8.93 9.25
CA GLY A 506 -10.81 8.87 10.30
C GLY A 506 -9.97 7.59 10.26
N LEU A 507 -10.05 6.81 9.18
CA LEU A 507 -9.36 5.54 9.02
C LEU A 507 -8.07 5.71 8.20
N TYR A 508 -7.03 4.96 8.54
CA TYR A 508 -5.83 4.83 7.71
C TYR A 508 -5.97 3.66 6.74
N TYR A 509 -5.71 3.91 5.47
CA TYR A 509 -5.67 2.87 4.44
C TYR A 509 -4.28 2.25 4.34
N TYR A 510 -4.15 0.97 4.69
CA TYR A 510 -2.86 0.26 4.66
C TYR A 510 -2.66 -0.62 3.41
N GLY A 511 -3.67 -0.76 2.59
CA GLY A 511 -3.69 -1.65 1.42
C GLY A 511 -4.72 -2.77 1.60
N ALA A 512 -4.38 -3.79 2.36
CA ALA A 512 -5.31 -4.90 2.61
C ALA A 512 -6.43 -4.55 3.61
N ARG A 513 -6.15 -3.68 4.57
CA ARG A 513 -7.08 -3.32 5.66
C ARG A 513 -7.09 -1.82 5.94
N TYR A 514 -8.13 -1.40 6.67
CA TYR A 514 -8.22 -0.06 7.26
C TYR A 514 -7.93 -0.15 8.76
N MET A 515 -7.16 0.79 9.29
CA MET A 515 -6.85 0.89 10.70
C MET A 515 -7.56 2.08 11.32
N ASP A 516 -8.27 1.85 12.42
CA ASP A 516 -8.87 2.92 13.21
C ASP A 516 -7.94 3.28 14.39
N PRO A 517 -7.28 4.44 14.34
CA PRO A 517 -6.33 4.84 15.36
C PRO A 517 -7.01 5.12 16.73
N LYS A 518 -8.29 5.49 16.73
CA LYS A 518 -9.05 5.79 17.94
C LYS A 518 -9.25 4.53 18.79
N ILE A 519 -9.64 3.43 18.14
CA ILE A 519 -9.87 2.15 18.82
C ILE A 519 -8.64 1.23 18.82
N SER A 520 -7.55 1.61 18.16
CA SER A 520 -6.28 0.86 18.11
C SER A 520 -6.39 -0.53 17.47
N LEU A 521 -7.33 -0.70 16.55
CA LEU A 521 -7.64 -1.97 15.91
C LEU A 521 -7.76 -1.82 14.40
N TRP A 522 -7.60 -2.95 13.73
CA TRP A 522 -8.00 -3.09 12.34
C TRP A 522 -9.52 -3.14 12.19
N TYR A 523 -10.01 -2.52 11.12
CA TYR A 523 -11.35 -2.76 10.60
C TYR A 523 -11.28 -3.95 9.66
N GLY A 524 -11.80 -5.08 10.09
CA GLY A 524 -11.76 -6.33 9.36
C GLY A 524 -10.76 -7.34 9.91
N SER A 525 -11.07 -8.61 9.69
CA SER A 525 -10.24 -9.73 10.08
C SER A 525 -8.95 -9.76 9.26
N ASP A 526 -7.87 -10.25 9.85
CA ASP A 526 -6.60 -10.41 9.17
C ASP A 526 -6.72 -11.47 8.06
N PRO A 527 -6.40 -11.15 6.80
CA PRO A 527 -6.34 -12.15 5.74
C PRO A 527 -5.40 -13.32 6.04
N LEU A 528 -4.44 -13.12 6.96
CA LEU A 528 -3.49 -14.13 7.43
C LEU A 528 -3.82 -14.67 8.84
N SER A 529 -5.04 -14.51 9.30
CA SER A 529 -5.45 -14.94 10.65
C SER A 529 -5.11 -16.41 10.96
N GLU A 530 -5.17 -17.29 9.97
CA GLU A 530 -4.80 -18.70 10.10
C GLU A 530 -3.30 -18.94 10.39
N GLU A 531 -2.45 -17.97 10.08
CA GLU A 531 -1.01 -18.02 10.38
C GLU A 531 -0.69 -17.56 11.80
N TYR A 532 -1.63 -16.87 12.48
CA TYR A 532 -1.46 -16.27 13.80
C TYR A 532 -2.48 -16.76 14.83
N GLU A 533 -2.62 -18.05 15.00
CA GLU A 533 -3.62 -18.69 15.89
C GLU A 533 -3.60 -18.17 17.35
N ASN A 534 -2.51 -17.54 17.80
CA ASN A 534 -2.32 -17.09 19.18
C ASN A 534 -2.52 -15.56 19.37
N VAL A 535 -2.93 -14.85 18.34
CA VAL A 535 -3.11 -13.39 18.36
C VAL A 535 -4.44 -13.02 17.77
N SER A 536 -5.13 -12.04 18.35
CA SER A 536 -6.37 -11.51 17.80
C SER A 536 -6.17 -11.00 16.37
N THR A 537 -7.07 -11.37 15.48
CA THR A 537 -7.05 -11.00 14.06
C THR A 537 -7.24 -9.49 13.83
N PHE A 538 -7.66 -8.77 14.86
CA PHE A 538 -7.95 -7.32 14.81
C PHE A 538 -6.85 -6.47 15.44
N VAL A 539 -5.87 -7.06 16.13
CA VAL A 539 -4.86 -6.28 16.84
C VAL A 539 -3.84 -5.66 15.87
N TYR A 540 -3.56 -4.37 16.07
CA TYR A 540 -2.53 -3.67 15.31
C TYR A 540 -1.15 -3.91 15.93
N CYS A 541 -0.19 -4.37 15.11
CA CYS A 541 1.23 -4.53 15.50
C CYS A 541 1.43 -5.27 16.83
N HIS A 542 0.67 -6.34 17.08
CA HIS A 542 0.72 -7.11 18.35
C HIS A 542 0.62 -6.26 19.61
N GLY A 543 0.02 -5.07 19.54
CA GLY A 543 -0.05 -4.12 20.65
C GLY A 543 1.23 -3.31 20.89
N ASN A 544 2.20 -3.31 19.95
CA ASN A 544 3.44 -2.52 20.04
C ASN A 544 3.64 -1.58 18.83
N PRO A 545 2.82 -0.55 18.68
CA PRO A 545 2.86 0.37 17.55
C PRO A 545 4.05 1.33 17.54
N ILE A 546 4.88 1.34 18.59
CA ILE A 546 6.05 2.21 18.71
C ILE A 546 7.30 1.58 18.10
N CYS A 547 7.39 0.25 18.18
CA CYS A 547 8.54 -0.50 17.65
C CYS A 547 8.22 -1.16 16.32
N LEU A 548 6.94 -1.40 16.05
CA LEU A 548 6.45 -2.15 14.90
C LEU A 548 5.52 -1.29 14.04
N PHE A 549 5.57 -1.49 12.75
CA PHE A 549 4.57 -0.99 11.81
C PHE A 549 4.21 -2.09 10.81
N ASP A 550 3.02 -2.00 10.26
CA ASP A 550 2.52 -2.93 9.26
C ASP A 550 2.60 -2.28 7.87
N PRO A 551 3.52 -2.66 6.97
CA PRO A 551 3.66 -2.00 5.68
C PRO A 551 2.49 -2.26 4.72
N ASP A 552 1.89 -3.46 4.80
CA ASP A 552 0.80 -3.91 3.92
C ASP A 552 0.02 -5.11 4.47
N GLY A 553 0.43 -5.63 5.62
CA GLY A 553 -0.25 -6.68 6.34
C GLY A 553 0.27 -8.11 6.21
N GLN A 554 1.51 -8.43 5.72
CA GLN A 554 1.94 -9.85 5.52
C GLN A 554 3.47 -10.09 5.37
N GLY A 555 4.12 -11.09 6.07
CA GLY A 555 5.56 -11.47 5.84
C GLY A 555 6.06 -12.79 6.45
N ASP A 556 6.92 -13.56 5.72
CA ASP A 556 7.45 -14.90 6.09
C ASP A 556 8.94 -15.12 5.81
N TYR A 557 9.62 -16.00 6.64
CA TYR A 557 11.03 -16.35 6.54
C TYR A 557 11.25 -17.80 6.14
N TYR A 558 12.20 -18.03 5.23
CA TYR A 558 12.59 -19.36 4.76
C TYR A 558 14.12 -19.54 4.82
N THR A 559 14.59 -20.77 4.98
CA THR A 559 16.00 -21.10 4.67
C THR A 559 16.22 -21.09 3.15
N ASN A 560 17.47 -21.00 2.70
CA ASN A 560 17.79 -21.21 1.28
C ASN A 560 17.39 -22.63 0.78
N GLY A 561 17.20 -23.57 1.69
CA GLY A 561 16.69 -24.92 1.43
C GLY A 561 15.16 -25.03 1.41
N GLY A 562 14.43 -23.90 1.45
CA GLY A 562 12.98 -23.85 1.39
C GLY A 562 12.28 -24.24 2.69
N VAL A 563 13.00 -24.40 3.79
CA VAL A 563 12.44 -24.67 5.12
C VAL A 563 11.84 -23.36 5.63
N TRP A 564 10.56 -23.35 5.93
CA TRP A 564 9.92 -22.25 6.62
C TRP A 564 10.43 -22.18 8.06
N LEU A 565 10.98 -21.05 8.44
CA LEU A 565 11.57 -20.80 9.75
C LEU A 565 10.60 -20.11 10.71
N GLY A 566 9.50 -19.63 10.19
CA GLY A 566 8.53 -18.82 10.89
C GLY A 566 8.40 -17.44 10.28
N SER A 567 7.44 -16.70 10.79
CA SER A 567 7.32 -15.27 10.56
C SER A 567 8.07 -14.54 11.66
N ASP A 568 8.70 -13.43 11.32
CA ASP A 568 9.18 -12.52 12.33
C ASP A 568 8.09 -11.50 12.68
N GLN A 569 8.39 -10.70 13.66
CA GLN A 569 7.52 -9.58 14.02
C GLN A 569 7.63 -8.40 13.04
N LYS A 570 8.47 -8.51 12.01
CA LYS A 570 8.56 -7.56 10.91
C LYS A 570 7.55 -7.96 9.85
N LYS A 571 6.50 -7.21 9.75
CA LYS A 571 5.40 -7.46 8.82
C LYS A 571 5.62 -6.68 7.55
N ASP A 572 6.42 -7.22 6.64
CA ASP A 572 6.42 -6.78 5.26
C ASP A 572 5.99 -7.95 4.36
N ASN A 573 5.25 -7.68 3.29
CA ASN A 573 4.79 -8.69 2.32
C ASN A 573 5.95 -9.28 1.50
N PHE A 574 7.15 -9.27 2.04
CA PHE A 574 8.30 -9.82 1.37
C PHE A 574 8.69 -11.15 2.02
N VAL A 575 9.20 -12.00 1.18
CA VAL A 575 9.80 -13.25 1.60
C VAL A 575 11.27 -13.01 1.94
N TYR A 576 11.69 -13.55 3.05
CA TYR A 576 13.07 -13.49 3.50
C TYR A 576 13.70 -14.87 3.49
N THR A 577 15.01 -14.93 3.28
CA THR A 577 15.79 -16.11 3.60
C THR A 577 16.66 -15.83 4.80
N ALA A 578 16.83 -16.84 5.66
CA ALA A 578 17.75 -16.79 6.78
C ALA A 578 18.58 -18.09 6.82
N SER A 579 19.77 -18.04 7.43
CA SER A 579 20.62 -19.23 7.56
C SER A 579 20.11 -20.20 8.65
N GLY A 580 19.35 -19.69 9.60
CA GLY A 580 18.75 -20.44 10.68
C GLY A 580 17.77 -19.60 11.46
N VAL A 581 17.05 -20.27 12.35
CA VAL A 581 16.28 -19.67 13.41
C VAL A 581 16.64 -20.38 14.71
N HIS A 582 16.90 -19.65 15.74
CA HIS A 582 16.98 -20.20 17.07
C HIS A 582 15.99 -19.48 17.96
N GLN A 583 15.39 -20.24 18.85
CA GLN A 583 14.60 -19.65 19.91
C GLN A 583 15.56 -19.16 20.97
N SER A 584 15.62 -17.86 21.11
CA SER A 584 16.28 -17.23 22.25
C SER A 584 15.19 -16.85 23.24
N LYS A 585 15.46 -17.09 24.51
CA LYS A 585 14.67 -16.41 25.52
C LYS A 585 14.99 -14.94 25.37
N ASP A 586 13.99 -14.16 25.02
CA ASP A 586 14.07 -12.74 25.28
C ASP A 586 14.34 -12.54 26.80
N LYS A 587 14.69 -11.35 27.17
CA LYS A 587 15.08 -11.05 28.54
C LYS A 587 13.92 -11.20 29.55
N ASN A 588 12.70 -11.40 29.05
CA ASN A 588 11.50 -11.70 29.85
C ASN A 588 11.23 -13.20 29.94
N GLY A 589 12.11 -14.04 29.40
CA GLY A 589 11.93 -15.47 29.40
C GLY A 589 11.02 -16.02 28.31
N SER A 590 10.46 -15.18 27.46
CA SER A 590 9.62 -15.59 26.33
C SER A 590 10.49 -16.08 25.19
N MET A 591 10.06 -17.16 24.53
CA MET A 591 10.78 -17.73 23.39
C MET A 591 10.44 -16.92 22.15
N VAL A 592 11.41 -16.23 21.59
CA VAL A 592 11.30 -15.49 20.33
C VAL A 592 12.15 -16.12 19.24
N ASN A 593 11.68 -16.08 18.03
CA ASN A 593 12.44 -16.51 16.88
C ASN A 593 13.46 -15.43 16.50
N VAL A 594 14.73 -15.78 16.56
CA VAL A 594 15.83 -14.94 16.07
C VAL A 594 16.32 -15.54 14.76
N PHE A 595 16.16 -14.79 13.68
CA PHE A 595 16.56 -15.23 12.33
C PHE A 595 18.01 -14.83 12.07
N GLU A 596 18.80 -15.80 11.68
CA GLU A 596 20.23 -15.60 11.43
C GLU A 596 20.47 -15.16 9.98
N ASN A 597 21.20 -14.07 9.79
CA ASN A 597 21.58 -13.52 8.48
C ASN A 597 20.38 -13.35 7.52
N PRO A 598 19.32 -12.62 7.91
CA PRO A 598 18.13 -12.47 7.10
C PRO A 598 18.45 -11.70 5.80
N GLN A 599 17.97 -12.21 4.67
CA GLN A 599 18.10 -11.58 3.36
C GLN A 599 16.73 -11.48 2.71
N LYS A 600 16.30 -10.27 2.39
CA LYS A 600 15.04 -9.97 1.71
C LYS A 600 15.08 -10.46 0.26
N LEU A 601 14.06 -11.18 -0.16
CA LEU A 601 13.81 -11.49 -1.57
C LEU A 601 12.93 -10.41 -2.20
N SER A 602 13.23 -10.04 -3.45
CA SER A 602 12.46 -9.00 -4.17
C SER A 602 11.16 -9.54 -4.76
N ILE A 603 10.35 -10.18 -3.93
CA ILE A 603 9.08 -10.80 -4.33
C ILE A 603 8.07 -10.74 -3.17
N SER A 604 6.80 -10.46 -3.50
CA SER A 604 5.74 -10.55 -2.51
C SER A 604 5.43 -11.99 -2.13
N HIS A 605 4.96 -12.21 -0.90
CA HIS A 605 4.64 -13.55 -0.41
C HIS A 605 3.63 -14.29 -1.30
N SER A 606 2.53 -13.64 -1.66
CA SER A 606 1.51 -14.24 -2.53
C SER A 606 2.06 -14.66 -3.89
N LYS A 607 2.89 -13.82 -4.51
CA LYS A 607 3.55 -14.15 -5.77
C LYS A 607 4.57 -15.28 -5.61
N PHE A 608 5.30 -15.29 -4.52
CA PHE A 608 6.26 -16.34 -4.18
C PHE A 608 5.60 -17.71 -4.04
N ILE A 609 4.49 -17.78 -3.27
CA ILE A 609 3.72 -19.02 -3.12
C ILE A 609 3.11 -19.46 -4.45
N SER A 610 2.58 -18.52 -5.24
CA SER A 610 2.07 -18.82 -6.58
C SER A 610 3.14 -19.43 -7.48
N GLN A 611 4.34 -18.85 -7.52
CA GLN A 611 5.47 -19.34 -8.32
C GLN A 611 5.98 -20.69 -7.81
N SER A 612 6.16 -20.86 -6.50
CA SER A 612 6.51 -22.14 -5.89
C SER A 612 5.49 -23.24 -6.17
N SER A 613 4.19 -22.88 -6.18
CA SER A 613 3.11 -23.82 -6.54
C SER A 613 3.18 -24.27 -8.00
N THR A 614 3.61 -23.39 -8.91
CA THR A 614 3.84 -23.72 -10.32
C THR A 614 5.01 -24.69 -10.45
N VAL A 615 6.11 -24.44 -9.76
CA VAL A 615 7.27 -25.36 -9.74
C VAL A 615 6.87 -26.76 -9.27
N TYR A 616 6.12 -26.86 -8.19
CA TYR A 616 5.60 -28.11 -7.69
C TYR A 616 4.63 -28.79 -8.65
N GLY A 617 3.68 -28.04 -9.20
CA GLY A 617 2.63 -28.55 -10.08
C GLY A 617 3.10 -29.01 -11.45
N GLU A 618 4.14 -28.37 -11.99
CA GLU A 618 4.72 -28.69 -13.31
C GLU A 618 5.82 -29.75 -13.24
N SER A 619 6.38 -29.99 -12.06
CA SER A 619 7.38 -31.04 -11.87
C SER A 619 6.77 -32.44 -11.76
N SER A 620 7.59 -33.45 -11.78
CA SER A 620 7.18 -34.84 -11.55
C SER A 620 6.83 -35.15 -10.08
N ALA A 621 6.84 -34.15 -9.18
CA ALA A 621 6.61 -34.33 -7.74
C ALA A 621 5.23 -34.90 -7.42
N TYR A 622 4.19 -34.50 -8.18
CA TYR A 622 2.83 -34.97 -7.95
C TYR A 622 2.66 -36.48 -8.18
N ARG A 623 3.58 -37.13 -8.91
CA ARG A 623 3.57 -38.58 -9.20
C ARG A 623 4.21 -39.41 -8.10
N VAL A 624 4.96 -38.77 -7.19
CA VAL A 624 5.56 -39.48 -6.05
C VAL A 624 4.44 -39.92 -5.10
N ARG A 625 4.36 -41.20 -4.83
CA ARG A 625 3.28 -41.79 -4.00
C ARG A 625 3.40 -41.41 -2.54
N ASP A 626 4.61 -41.48 -2.01
CA ASP A 626 4.91 -41.05 -0.65
C ASP A 626 5.33 -39.59 -0.63
N LYS A 627 4.43 -38.71 -0.25
CA LYS A 627 4.67 -37.25 -0.19
C LYS A 627 5.64 -36.83 0.89
N LYS A 628 5.95 -37.70 1.84
CA LYS A 628 6.92 -37.47 2.92
C LYS A 628 8.34 -37.93 2.57
N SER A 629 8.52 -38.55 1.41
CA SER A 629 9.87 -38.93 0.96
C SER A 629 10.65 -37.72 0.43
N GLU A 630 11.96 -37.72 0.67
CA GLU A 630 12.86 -36.71 0.07
C GLU A 630 12.90 -36.88 -1.45
N PRO A 631 12.97 -35.77 -2.23
CA PRO A 631 13.05 -35.84 -3.68
C PRO A 631 14.37 -36.48 -4.13
N SER A 632 14.31 -37.29 -5.20
CA SER A 632 15.51 -37.73 -5.86
C SER A 632 16.30 -36.53 -6.42
N GLU A 633 17.61 -36.71 -6.61
CA GLU A 633 18.45 -35.63 -7.19
C GLU A 633 17.97 -35.18 -8.58
N ASP A 634 17.40 -36.09 -9.35
CA ASP A 634 16.85 -35.79 -10.67
C ASP A 634 15.57 -34.93 -10.57
N LEU A 635 14.68 -35.27 -9.64
CA LEU A 635 13.47 -34.47 -9.35
C LEU A 635 13.82 -33.09 -8.77
N LYS A 636 14.82 -33.00 -7.93
CA LYS A 636 15.32 -31.74 -7.39
C LYS A 636 15.84 -30.84 -8.51
N LYS A 637 16.67 -31.37 -9.42
CA LYS A 637 17.16 -30.65 -10.61
C LYS A 637 16.01 -30.22 -11.53
N GLU A 638 14.98 -31.05 -11.69
CA GLU A 638 13.78 -30.75 -12.46
C GLU A 638 13.10 -29.48 -11.89
N MET A 639 12.84 -29.43 -10.58
CA MET A 639 12.22 -28.28 -9.92
C MET A 639 13.06 -27.01 -10.04
N TYR A 640 14.37 -27.10 -9.81
CA TYR A 640 15.28 -25.96 -9.94
C TYR A 640 15.36 -25.43 -11.38
N ALA A 641 15.32 -26.32 -12.37
CA ALA A 641 15.30 -25.95 -13.77
C ALA A 641 13.97 -25.26 -14.15
N ILE A 642 12.82 -25.76 -13.67
CA ILE A 642 11.50 -25.14 -13.90
C ILE A 642 11.48 -23.74 -13.28
N ALA A 643 11.90 -23.58 -12.03
CA ALA A 643 11.96 -22.28 -11.35
C ALA A 643 12.81 -21.27 -12.13
N SER A 644 14.01 -21.69 -12.59
CA SER A 644 14.90 -20.83 -13.36
C SER A 644 14.31 -20.41 -14.71
N VAL A 645 13.58 -21.30 -15.39
CA VAL A 645 12.87 -20.96 -16.64
C VAL A 645 11.71 -20.01 -16.35
N HIS A 646 10.95 -20.25 -15.28
CA HIS A 646 9.81 -19.43 -14.91
C HIS A 646 10.21 -17.98 -14.59
N GLN A 647 11.34 -17.75 -13.93
CA GLN A 647 11.89 -16.41 -13.71
C GLN A 647 12.28 -15.70 -15.01
N ARG A 648 12.77 -16.41 -16.02
CA ARG A 648 13.07 -15.84 -17.35
C ARG A 648 11.85 -15.65 -18.23
N ASN A 649 10.79 -16.39 -18.02
CA ASN A 649 9.57 -16.37 -18.83
C ASN A 649 8.33 -16.47 -17.95
N SER A 650 7.89 -15.31 -17.43
CA SER A 650 6.74 -15.20 -16.54
C SER A 650 5.38 -15.56 -17.16
N LYS A 651 5.33 -15.80 -18.49
CA LYS A 651 4.12 -16.28 -19.20
C LYS A 651 3.97 -17.81 -19.10
N ALA A 652 4.77 -18.44 -18.30
CA ALA A 652 4.78 -19.88 -18.18
C ALA A 652 3.55 -20.43 -17.45
N TYR A 653 3.19 -21.60 -17.84
CA TYR A 653 2.01 -22.41 -17.66
C TYR A 653 1.88 -23.02 -16.25
N GLY A 654 0.69 -23.51 -15.89
CA GLY A 654 0.50 -24.46 -14.80
C GLY A 654 -0.19 -23.96 -13.54
N ILE A 655 -0.49 -22.68 -13.39
CA ILE A 655 -1.15 -22.10 -12.19
C ILE A 655 -2.51 -22.80 -11.86
N SER A 656 -3.18 -23.36 -12.85
CA SER A 656 -4.49 -24.01 -12.70
C SER A 656 -4.42 -25.52 -12.48
N SER A 657 -3.22 -26.14 -12.39
CA SER A 657 -3.12 -27.58 -12.18
C SER A 657 -3.60 -27.98 -10.77
N GLU A 658 -4.24 -29.16 -10.64
CA GLU A 658 -4.68 -29.65 -9.31
C GLU A 658 -3.53 -29.78 -8.30
N PRO A 659 -2.32 -30.28 -8.68
CA PRO A 659 -1.20 -30.26 -7.74
C PRO A 659 -0.77 -28.86 -7.29
N ALA A 660 -0.83 -27.86 -8.16
CA ALA A 660 -0.53 -26.48 -7.79
C ALA A 660 -1.60 -25.89 -6.84
N LYS A 661 -2.87 -26.27 -7.01
CA LYS A 661 -3.95 -25.92 -6.08
C LYS A 661 -3.73 -26.58 -4.73
N ASP A 662 -3.38 -27.88 -4.69
CA ASP A 662 -3.06 -28.60 -3.46
C ASP A 662 -1.89 -27.91 -2.70
N PHE A 663 -0.85 -27.50 -3.43
CA PHE A 663 0.26 -26.75 -2.82
C PHE A 663 -0.21 -25.46 -2.15
N ARG A 664 -1.06 -24.68 -2.83
CA ARG A 664 -1.57 -23.40 -2.30
C ARG A 664 -2.54 -23.56 -1.14
N SER A 665 -3.27 -24.66 -1.08
CA SER A 665 -4.22 -24.96 0.02
C SER A 665 -3.54 -25.36 1.33
N LYS A 666 -2.23 -25.58 1.34
CA LYS A 666 -1.45 -25.96 2.52
C LYS A 666 -0.91 -24.72 3.23
N SER A 667 -0.94 -24.71 4.55
CA SER A 667 -0.24 -23.72 5.38
C SER A 667 1.29 -23.81 5.18
N ALA A 668 2.01 -22.79 5.59
CA ALA A 668 3.47 -22.77 5.52
C ALA A 668 4.09 -23.93 6.31
N LYS A 669 3.54 -24.25 7.48
CA LYS A 669 3.96 -25.39 8.30
C LYS A 669 3.71 -26.73 7.61
N GLU A 670 2.54 -26.94 7.03
CA GLU A 670 2.24 -28.18 6.28
C GLU A 670 3.15 -28.34 5.07
N ARG A 671 3.42 -27.27 4.33
CA ARG A 671 4.40 -27.29 3.22
C ARG A 671 5.80 -27.62 3.71
N ASN A 672 6.16 -27.14 4.91
CA ASN A 672 7.45 -27.44 5.55
C ASN A 672 7.61 -28.92 5.90
N ASP A 673 6.53 -29.58 6.31
CA ASP A 673 6.51 -31.00 6.66
C ASP A 673 6.49 -31.94 5.42
N LEU A 674 6.37 -31.39 4.22
CA LEU A 674 6.32 -32.10 2.95
C LEU A 674 7.59 -31.82 2.12
N PRO A 675 8.58 -32.71 2.11
CA PRO A 675 9.89 -32.47 1.49
C PRO A 675 9.81 -32.05 0.01
N LEU A 676 8.83 -32.57 -0.74
CA LEU A 676 8.63 -32.21 -2.13
C LEU A 676 8.16 -30.77 -2.31
N MET A 677 7.25 -30.28 -1.44
CA MET A 677 6.79 -28.88 -1.45
C MET A 677 7.88 -27.94 -0.97
N ARG A 678 8.61 -28.33 0.07
CA ARG A 678 9.79 -27.60 0.58
C ARG A 678 10.86 -27.44 -0.50
N THR A 679 11.12 -28.48 -1.29
CA THR A 679 12.07 -28.42 -2.41
C THR A 679 11.62 -27.47 -3.52
N ALA A 680 10.33 -27.40 -3.81
CA ALA A 680 9.80 -26.43 -4.76
C ALA A 680 10.00 -24.97 -4.27
N ILE A 681 9.84 -24.73 -2.99
CA ILE A 681 10.15 -23.43 -2.33
C ILE A 681 11.65 -23.14 -2.45
N ALA A 682 12.52 -24.12 -2.15
CA ALA A 682 13.96 -23.95 -2.29
C ALA A 682 14.40 -23.64 -3.72
N ALA A 683 13.76 -24.28 -4.70
CA ALA A 683 14.00 -24.04 -6.11
C ALA A 683 13.65 -22.61 -6.52
N GLU A 684 12.52 -22.10 -6.04
CA GLU A 684 12.10 -20.71 -6.29
C GLU A 684 13.06 -19.71 -5.63
N ILE A 685 13.45 -19.93 -4.38
CA ILE A 685 14.46 -19.11 -3.69
C ILE A 685 15.78 -19.10 -4.48
N ASN A 686 16.24 -20.26 -4.93
CA ASN A 686 17.46 -20.37 -5.75
C ASN A 686 17.35 -19.53 -7.04
N ALA A 687 16.22 -19.61 -7.73
CA ALA A 687 15.99 -18.87 -8.97
C ALA A 687 15.92 -17.34 -8.73
N LEU A 688 15.24 -16.90 -7.67
CA LEU A 688 15.17 -15.49 -7.26
C LEU A 688 16.55 -14.91 -6.88
N LYS A 689 17.44 -15.74 -6.34
CA LYS A 689 18.81 -15.37 -6.00
C LYS A 689 19.82 -15.53 -7.15
N ASN A 690 19.34 -15.81 -8.36
CA ASN A 690 20.19 -16.13 -9.51
C ASN A 690 21.22 -17.25 -9.21
N GLY A 691 20.77 -18.25 -8.47
CA GLY A 691 21.58 -19.41 -8.10
C GLY A 691 21.79 -20.40 -9.24
N ILE A 692 21.93 -21.69 -8.91
CA ILE A 692 22.25 -22.73 -9.90
C ILE A 692 21.10 -22.91 -10.90
N ASP A 693 21.38 -22.74 -12.18
CA ASP A 693 20.45 -22.98 -13.28
C ASP A 693 20.71 -24.34 -13.95
N TYR A 694 19.98 -25.36 -13.53
CA TYR A 694 20.04 -26.68 -14.18
C TYR A 694 19.33 -26.74 -15.54
N SER A 695 18.64 -25.70 -15.97
CA SER A 695 18.00 -25.62 -17.29
C SER A 695 18.97 -25.21 -18.38
N TYR A 696 20.19 -24.80 -18.04
CA TYR A 696 21.23 -24.30 -18.94
C TYR A 696 20.74 -23.20 -19.87
N GLY A 697 20.01 -22.22 -19.30
CA GLY A 697 19.49 -21.05 -20.02
C GLY A 697 18.27 -21.36 -20.88
N ALA A 698 17.53 -22.42 -20.60
CA ALA A 698 16.24 -22.68 -21.25
C ALA A 698 15.24 -21.54 -21.02
N THR A 699 14.36 -21.36 -21.99
CA THR A 699 13.25 -20.40 -21.95
C THR A 699 11.87 -21.07 -21.90
N MET A 700 11.83 -22.40 -22.07
CA MET A 700 10.61 -23.22 -22.07
C MET A 700 10.90 -24.62 -21.53
N TRP A 701 9.83 -25.31 -21.12
CA TRP A 701 9.86 -26.76 -20.81
C TRP A 701 8.59 -27.42 -21.32
N ASP A 702 8.67 -28.73 -21.48
CA ASP A 702 7.53 -29.59 -21.77
C ASP A 702 7.59 -30.85 -20.91
N GLY A 703 6.44 -31.28 -20.42
CA GLY A 703 6.28 -32.49 -19.63
C GLY A 703 6.16 -33.77 -20.47
N ALA A 704 5.75 -34.82 -19.79
CA ALA A 704 5.57 -36.15 -20.41
C ALA A 704 4.50 -36.20 -21.51
N GLU A 705 3.57 -35.28 -21.51
CA GLU A 705 2.45 -35.20 -22.46
C GLU A 705 2.97 -35.12 -23.90
N GLN A 706 3.99 -34.28 -24.12
CA GLN A 706 4.60 -34.11 -25.45
C GLN A 706 5.32 -35.39 -25.95
N ALA A 707 5.75 -36.20 -25.02
CA ALA A 707 6.47 -37.43 -25.34
C ALA A 707 5.56 -38.65 -25.58
N GLN A 708 4.33 -38.62 -25.04
CA GLN A 708 3.44 -39.78 -24.99
C GLN A 708 2.41 -39.84 -26.11
N PHE A 709 2.07 -38.70 -26.68
CA PHE A 709 1.05 -38.63 -27.72
C PHE A 709 1.65 -38.81 -29.13
N SER A 710 1.03 -39.70 -29.91
CA SER A 710 1.30 -39.77 -31.33
C SER A 710 0.72 -38.54 -32.06
N GLU A 711 1.18 -38.33 -33.27
CA GLU A 711 0.73 -37.26 -34.15
C GLU A 711 -0.79 -37.23 -34.35
N ASN A 712 -1.42 -38.38 -34.44
CA ASN A 712 -2.89 -38.51 -34.64
C ASN A 712 -3.67 -38.26 -33.34
N GLU A 713 -3.11 -38.57 -32.17
CA GLU A 713 -3.73 -38.36 -30.89
C GLU A 713 -3.69 -36.87 -30.53
N GLN A 714 -2.61 -36.17 -30.90
CA GLN A 714 -2.48 -34.75 -30.71
C GLN A 714 -3.46 -33.89 -31.54
N ARG A 715 -3.88 -34.38 -32.69
CA ARG A 715 -4.91 -33.74 -33.53
C ARG A 715 -6.30 -33.75 -32.89
N LYS A 716 -6.55 -34.68 -31.97
CA LYS A 716 -7.85 -34.88 -31.30
C LYS A 716 -7.95 -34.12 -29.98
N SER A 717 -6.85 -33.70 -29.37
CA SER A 717 -6.87 -32.94 -28.14
C SER A 717 -7.07 -31.45 -28.44
N ASN A 718 -8.06 -30.86 -27.83
CA ASN A 718 -8.51 -29.46 -27.98
C ASN A 718 -7.37 -28.43 -27.81
N GLY A 719 -6.53 -28.22 -28.78
CA GLY A 719 -5.66 -27.06 -28.95
C GLY A 719 -4.53 -26.81 -27.95
N HIS A 720 -4.49 -27.46 -26.79
CA HIS A 720 -3.47 -27.24 -25.77
C HIS A 720 -2.09 -27.82 -26.11
N PHE A 721 -2.01 -28.85 -26.98
CA PHE A 721 -0.78 -29.55 -27.28
C PHE A 721 -0.10 -29.12 -28.59
N GLU A 722 -0.65 -28.09 -29.27
CA GLU A 722 -0.11 -27.70 -30.59
C GLU A 722 1.04 -26.69 -30.49
N ILE A 723 1.38 -26.19 -29.31
CA ILE A 723 2.18 -24.96 -29.18
C ILE A 723 3.65 -25.21 -29.52
N HIS A 724 4.29 -26.17 -28.90
CA HIS A 724 5.75 -26.35 -29.10
C HIS A 724 6.09 -27.29 -30.20
N MET A 725 5.60 -28.52 -30.14
CA MET A 725 5.97 -29.57 -31.08
C MET A 725 5.58 -29.26 -32.54
N ASN A 726 4.34 -28.78 -32.71
CA ASN A 726 3.76 -28.56 -34.03
C ASN A 726 4.04 -27.16 -34.59
N THR A 727 4.17 -26.17 -33.73
CA THR A 727 4.32 -24.77 -34.15
C THR A 727 5.75 -24.30 -34.20
N MET A 728 6.65 -24.89 -33.43
CA MET A 728 8.05 -24.45 -33.36
C MET A 728 9.03 -25.48 -33.92
N GLY A 729 8.66 -26.75 -33.88
CA GLY A 729 9.57 -27.84 -34.21
C GLY A 729 10.73 -27.96 -33.22
N TRP A 730 11.39 -29.08 -33.18
CA TRP A 730 12.50 -29.31 -32.25
C TRP A 730 13.65 -30.16 -32.81
N ASN A 731 14.80 -29.99 -32.20
CA ASN A 731 15.96 -30.84 -32.33
C ASN A 731 16.42 -31.24 -30.91
N ILE A 732 16.26 -32.54 -30.60
CA ILE A 732 16.66 -33.10 -29.31
C ILE A 732 18.06 -33.71 -29.50
N SER A 733 19.01 -33.34 -28.64
CA SER A 733 20.32 -33.98 -28.64
C SER A 733 20.22 -35.48 -28.38
N PRO A 734 21.08 -36.34 -28.95
CA PRO A 734 21.01 -37.77 -28.73
C PRO A 734 21.01 -38.16 -27.23
N LYS A 735 21.79 -37.47 -26.43
CA LYS A 735 21.87 -37.70 -24.98
C LYS A 735 20.53 -37.41 -24.31
N HIS A 736 19.94 -36.26 -24.58
CA HIS A 736 18.67 -35.85 -23.99
C HIS A 736 17.51 -36.71 -24.49
N TYR A 737 17.55 -37.14 -25.73
CA TYR A 737 16.57 -38.05 -26.32
C TYR A 737 16.58 -39.42 -25.61
N ALA A 738 17.76 -40.00 -25.42
CA ALA A 738 17.91 -41.27 -24.72
C ALA A 738 17.45 -41.18 -23.28
N GLN A 739 17.81 -40.09 -22.58
CA GLN A 739 17.44 -39.86 -21.20
C GLN A 739 15.92 -39.66 -21.07
N TRP A 740 15.31 -38.85 -21.92
CA TRP A 740 13.87 -38.58 -21.88
C TRP A 740 13.06 -39.86 -22.21
N LYS A 741 13.48 -40.59 -23.22
CA LYS A 741 12.89 -41.89 -23.58
C LYS A 741 12.95 -42.89 -22.44
N ASN A 742 14.09 -42.97 -21.75
CA ASN A 742 14.26 -43.83 -20.58
C ASN A 742 13.31 -43.41 -19.42
N ASN A 743 13.24 -42.12 -19.12
CA ASN A 743 12.43 -41.60 -18.04
C ASN A 743 10.90 -41.72 -18.29
N ILE A 744 10.48 -41.67 -19.53
CA ILE A 744 9.07 -41.86 -19.94
C ILE A 744 8.70 -43.33 -20.07
N GLY A 745 9.64 -44.15 -20.53
CA GLY A 745 9.46 -45.61 -20.71
C GLY A 745 8.61 -45.98 -21.93
N LYS A 746 7.85 -47.07 -21.83
CA LYS A 746 7.11 -47.70 -22.93
C LYS A 746 6.10 -46.77 -23.65
N SER A 747 5.67 -45.72 -23.01
CA SER A 747 4.72 -44.74 -23.59
C SER A 747 5.40 -43.64 -24.43
N PHE A 748 6.73 -43.65 -24.56
CA PHE A 748 7.49 -42.69 -25.35
C PHE A 748 7.27 -42.84 -26.84
N LYS A 749 6.78 -41.79 -27.50
CA LYS A 749 6.47 -41.78 -28.95
C LYS A 749 7.09 -40.58 -29.68
N ALA A 750 7.76 -39.66 -29.00
CA ALA A 750 8.31 -38.46 -29.61
C ALA A 750 9.48 -38.76 -30.56
N PRO A 751 9.55 -38.14 -31.75
CA PRO A 751 10.74 -38.23 -32.61
C PRO A 751 11.89 -37.38 -32.05
N MET A 752 13.13 -37.75 -32.35
CA MET A 752 14.31 -36.98 -31.93
C MET A 752 14.38 -35.61 -32.64
N ILE A 753 13.98 -35.58 -33.91
CA ILE A 753 13.96 -34.35 -34.71
C ILE A 753 12.57 -34.21 -35.32
N ARG A 754 12.05 -33.00 -35.27
CA ARG A 754 10.75 -32.67 -35.86
C ARG A 754 10.72 -31.23 -36.38
N ALA A 755 10.41 -31.05 -37.64
CA ALA A 755 10.13 -29.72 -38.17
C ALA A 755 8.74 -29.25 -37.78
N ALA A 756 8.58 -27.92 -37.62
CA ALA A 756 7.30 -27.29 -37.38
C ALA A 756 6.37 -27.52 -38.59
N ARG A 757 5.08 -27.73 -38.32
CA ARG A 757 4.05 -27.91 -39.35
C ARG A 757 3.80 -26.65 -40.15
N ASP A 758 3.25 -26.79 -41.33
CA ASP A 758 2.88 -25.66 -42.21
C ASP A 758 1.75 -24.80 -41.66
N SER A 759 0.90 -25.39 -40.84
CA SER A 759 -0.22 -24.68 -40.22
C SER A 759 -0.55 -25.28 -38.84
N PHE A 760 -1.18 -24.50 -37.99
CA PHE A 760 -1.72 -24.95 -36.71
C PHE A 760 -3.16 -24.44 -36.49
N TYR A 761 -3.91 -25.18 -35.70
CA TYR A 761 -5.29 -24.81 -35.38
C TYR A 761 -5.35 -23.80 -34.26
N ASN A 762 -5.95 -22.63 -34.51
CA ASN A 762 -6.20 -21.62 -33.50
C ASN A 762 -7.52 -21.93 -32.80
N SER A 763 -7.47 -22.26 -31.53
CA SER A 763 -8.63 -22.65 -30.73
C SER A 763 -9.59 -21.49 -30.45
N VAL A 764 -9.13 -20.25 -30.52
CA VAL A 764 -9.95 -19.05 -30.32
C VAL A 764 -10.72 -18.72 -31.59
N THR A 765 -10.03 -18.66 -32.74
CA THR A 765 -10.65 -18.31 -34.04
C THR A 765 -11.32 -19.48 -34.72
N LYS A 766 -11.14 -20.73 -34.20
CA LYS A 766 -11.61 -21.98 -34.81
C LYS A 766 -11.16 -22.21 -36.25
N LYS A 767 -10.00 -21.65 -36.64
CA LYS A 767 -9.45 -21.72 -38.00
C LYS A 767 -8.03 -22.25 -37.97
N SER A 768 -7.64 -22.94 -39.03
CA SER A 768 -6.24 -23.27 -39.28
C SER A 768 -5.55 -22.03 -39.86
N ILE A 769 -4.43 -21.65 -39.25
CA ILE A 769 -3.62 -20.51 -39.68
C ILE A 769 -2.22 -20.98 -40.12
N PRO A 770 -1.61 -20.32 -41.13
CA PRO A 770 -0.27 -20.62 -41.56
C PRO A 770 0.73 -20.47 -40.41
N ASN A 771 1.70 -21.35 -40.33
CA ASN A 771 2.72 -21.32 -39.29
C ASN A 771 3.97 -20.57 -39.81
N PRO A 772 4.36 -19.45 -39.18
CA PRO A 772 5.54 -18.69 -39.55
C PRO A 772 6.86 -19.47 -39.36
N ASN A 773 6.80 -20.54 -38.62
CA ASN A 773 7.91 -21.45 -38.36
C ASN A 773 7.89 -22.71 -39.22
N ALA A 774 6.98 -22.82 -40.20
CA ALA A 774 6.87 -23.98 -41.06
C ALA A 774 8.24 -24.49 -41.55
N GLY A 775 8.45 -25.80 -41.44
CA GLY A 775 9.70 -26.46 -41.82
C GLY A 775 10.92 -26.20 -40.90
N LYS A 776 10.80 -25.30 -39.90
CA LYS A 776 11.92 -24.95 -39.01
C LYS A 776 11.94 -25.82 -37.76
N MET A 777 13.10 -25.93 -37.14
CA MET A 777 13.33 -26.54 -35.82
C MET A 777 13.84 -25.42 -34.88
N ARG A 778 12.91 -24.74 -34.21
CA ARG A 778 13.18 -23.57 -33.39
C ARG A 778 13.62 -23.91 -31.97
N LEU A 779 13.30 -25.12 -31.49
CA LEU A 779 13.61 -25.56 -30.14
C LEU A 779 14.80 -26.52 -30.14
N GLN A 780 15.79 -26.23 -29.31
CA GLN A 780 16.92 -27.09 -29.04
C GLN A 780 16.89 -27.53 -27.56
N SER A 781 17.03 -28.81 -27.31
CA SER A 781 17.04 -29.35 -25.95
C SER A 781 18.29 -28.93 -25.18
N THR A 782 18.11 -28.44 -23.96
CA THR A 782 19.22 -28.01 -23.06
C THR A 782 19.43 -28.97 -21.91
N ALA A 783 18.36 -29.57 -21.39
CA ALA A 783 18.37 -30.51 -20.27
C ALA A 783 17.17 -31.45 -20.32
N VAL A 784 17.29 -32.58 -19.61
CA VAL A 784 16.18 -33.48 -19.27
C VAL A 784 16.31 -33.89 -17.81
N TYR A 785 15.29 -33.73 -17.02
CA TYR A 785 15.21 -34.23 -15.65
C TYR A 785 13.81 -34.79 -15.39
N GLY A 786 13.72 -35.85 -14.63
CA GLY A 786 12.45 -36.50 -14.42
C GLY A 786 11.77 -36.81 -15.75
N ARG A 787 10.58 -36.33 -15.93
CA ARG A 787 9.80 -36.49 -17.17
C ARG A 787 9.73 -35.22 -18.02
N THR A 788 10.48 -34.20 -17.65
CA THR A 788 10.49 -32.87 -18.25
C THR A 788 11.73 -32.65 -19.12
N ILE A 789 11.51 -32.06 -20.27
CA ILE A 789 12.56 -31.62 -21.19
C ILE A 789 12.56 -30.09 -21.26
N PHE A 790 13.76 -29.52 -21.32
CA PHE A 790 13.96 -28.06 -21.33
C PHE A 790 14.48 -27.60 -22.68
N TRP A 791 14.00 -26.43 -23.12
CA TRP A 791 14.24 -25.91 -24.45
C TRP A 791 14.81 -24.50 -24.44
N LYS A 792 15.73 -24.26 -25.37
CA LYS A 792 16.15 -22.95 -25.79
C LYS A 792 15.65 -22.70 -27.21
N THR A 793 15.14 -21.49 -27.45
CA THR A 793 14.78 -21.04 -28.80
C THR A 793 16.03 -20.62 -29.58
N ASN A 794 16.16 -21.13 -30.80
CA ASN A 794 17.17 -20.69 -31.76
C ASN A 794 16.75 -19.44 -32.51
#